data_f21217e8eed404679bec5c47ee718e2c
#
_entry.id   f21217e8eed404679bec5c47ee718e2c
#
_cell.length_a   1.000
_cell.length_b   1.000
_cell.length_c   1.000
_cell.angle_alpha   90.00
_cell.angle_beta   90.00
_cell.angle_gamma   90.00
#
_symmetry.space_group_name_H-M   'P 1'
#
loop_
_entity.id
_entity.type
_entity.pdbx_description
1 polymer ?
#
loop_
_entity_poly.entity_id
_entity_poly.type
_entity_poly.pdbx_seq_one_letter_code
_entity_poly.pdbx_strand_id
1 'polypeptide(L)'
;MVQGDRGVMYFATRSGVLEFDGRNWDLISGNGAVYSLQVNRQKEIYWSGTNGYGKVDTSVPGDHKLKVLSGEGVADVYKNVIVNGKLYFVTEQAVYIEQKNLPVTIIKASNLTGSFGTIFELFGSVYINTQRGGIFKVGDDKLLRSSLDIPAGAEVTFSSGLNNFYILGLSNNKILLTGEDLRMKELSLEDQAYADASVVVNGSWVNRDLFVLGTLRGGMIFVQSGSGNTQEIVNYNTGLPDNEVYTLMLDKSLCVWAAHEYGFTRVAPYLPFRSFSHYNGLAGNLLCATSFEGKEYVGTSLGLYRLEKEEVYDEITYYEDVEVKPTESSAPKSKPADKDENVTQSQESKKKGFLQFFRRSRDHQKTASEKDKSSTAKENSVAQKNSSGKKTLRSVKKTQRVLRSSHYVYKKVNGIDAKVTQLFELDGKLIAAGLAGAFEINELHAKPILEEPILTGYASANLNVVLFSTYSSEVRVFQSTENDQWKSLNFLENVDDRIYAMVDGIGDELWLCALDKAYRLDIAEGQVKNIQTISIDNPTYNNITCIHWNNDIILANDQGFLRFDRRKNVFEHIDSLSKPIHYFSDGENILYNDNHAWNILGKAHGQSNLQLLNLLQNLRFVSIDQNAQNLWLITENNELYKFFGEKFTPYEAGNQPLLRAVRNNDAKVDLLNFEVSENKSTLTFEVIQPDFLAPQSIEYRYRLNGLDEEWSEWSTNNYIINYPYLPSDDYILMVQSRDIFGKVHELANVSFEVLPPYWQRPWFYALEFIVFSALVLLSFRLSNRYRIISRLLSLLTIIMLIQFIQTVASATFETKESPVTDFFIQVVIAFLILPVEGYLRNLMFRSVDPSSRLYRFLEPKPGTSRGKDNAS
;
A
#
# COMPACT_ATOMS: atom_id res chain seq x y z
N MET A 1 -12.08 -6.28 -7.35
CA MET A 1 -11.33 -5.96 -6.13
C MET A 1 -12.30 -5.48 -5.05
N VAL A 2 -12.11 -5.85 -3.79
CA VAL A 2 -12.89 -5.33 -2.66
C VAL A 2 -12.03 -5.27 -1.41
N GLN A 3 -12.38 -4.37 -0.48
CA GLN A 3 -11.75 -4.31 0.84
C GLN A 3 -12.71 -4.89 1.88
N GLY A 4 -12.24 -5.86 2.64
CA GLY A 4 -12.99 -6.51 3.71
C GLY A 4 -13.17 -5.63 4.96
N ASP A 5 -13.82 -6.18 5.98
CA ASP A 5 -14.11 -5.47 7.22
C ASP A 5 -12.85 -5.06 7.98
N ARG A 6 -11.88 -5.96 8.05
CA ARG A 6 -10.62 -5.77 8.79
C ARG A 6 -9.58 -4.94 8.02
N GLY A 7 -9.95 -4.36 6.87
CA GLY A 7 -9.03 -3.59 6.04
C GLY A 7 -8.27 -4.42 4.99
N VAL A 8 -8.34 -5.74 5.04
CA VAL A 8 -7.68 -6.66 4.11
C VAL A 8 -8.27 -6.52 2.71
N MET A 9 -7.41 -6.54 1.69
CA MET A 9 -7.78 -6.46 0.28
C MET A 9 -7.99 -7.83 -0.33
N TYR A 10 -8.99 -7.94 -1.19
CA TYR A 10 -9.31 -9.17 -1.95
C TYR A 10 -9.38 -8.87 -3.44
N PHE A 11 -8.69 -9.67 -4.23
CA PHE A 11 -8.57 -9.50 -5.67
C PHE A 11 -9.10 -10.74 -6.38
N ALA A 12 -9.96 -10.54 -7.37
CA ALA A 12 -10.42 -11.59 -8.26
C ALA A 12 -9.30 -11.93 -9.25
N THR A 13 -8.94 -13.20 -9.36
CA THR A 13 -7.85 -13.69 -10.23
C THR A 13 -8.25 -14.91 -11.04
N ARG A 14 -7.41 -15.30 -11.99
CA ARG A 14 -7.61 -16.53 -12.78
C ARG A 14 -7.56 -17.82 -11.96
N SER A 15 -6.92 -17.79 -10.79
CA SER A 15 -6.70 -18.97 -9.93
C SER A 15 -7.58 -18.99 -8.67
N GLY A 16 -8.43 -17.99 -8.48
CA GLY A 16 -9.26 -17.84 -7.30
C GLY A 16 -9.28 -16.42 -6.78
N VAL A 17 -9.29 -16.24 -5.46
CA VAL A 17 -9.25 -14.95 -4.81
C VAL A 17 -7.90 -14.76 -4.13
N LEU A 18 -7.19 -13.69 -4.48
CA LEU A 18 -5.94 -13.32 -3.83
C LEU A 18 -6.24 -12.35 -2.70
N GLU A 19 -5.74 -12.65 -1.53
CA GLU A 19 -5.86 -11.85 -0.31
C GLU A 19 -4.55 -11.10 -0.04
N PHE A 20 -4.64 -9.84 0.38
CA PHE A 20 -3.49 -9.01 0.75
C PHE A 20 -3.78 -8.21 2.02
N ASP A 21 -2.99 -8.43 3.04
CA ASP A 21 -3.15 -7.82 4.35
C ASP A 21 -2.24 -6.58 4.57
N GLY A 22 -1.51 -6.15 3.54
CA GLY A 22 -0.51 -5.08 3.58
C GLY A 22 0.93 -5.62 3.59
N ARG A 23 1.15 -6.87 4.00
CA ARG A 23 2.46 -7.51 4.06
C ARG A 23 2.53 -8.84 3.33
N ASN A 24 1.50 -9.65 3.45
CA ASN A 24 1.46 -11.02 2.93
C ASN A 24 0.40 -11.15 1.84
N TRP A 25 0.69 -12.00 0.86
CA TRP A 25 -0.21 -12.39 -0.20
C TRP A 25 -0.60 -13.85 -0.03
N ASP A 26 -1.90 -14.13 0.13
CA ASP A 26 -2.43 -15.49 0.25
C ASP A 26 -3.43 -15.77 -0.87
N LEU A 27 -3.27 -16.90 -1.56
CA LEU A 27 -4.18 -17.33 -2.60
C LEU A 27 -5.25 -18.27 -2.02
N ILE A 28 -6.50 -17.83 -2.01
CA ILE A 28 -7.67 -18.66 -1.75
C ILE A 28 -8.04 -19.34 -3.06
N SER A 29 -7.54 -20.57 -3.24
CA SER A 29 -7.66 -21.31 -4.49
C SER A 29 -9.12 -21.66 -4.80
N GLY A 30 -9.50 -21.53 -6.07
CA GLY A 30 -10.81 -21.89 -6.62
C GLY A 30 -10.72 -22.92 -7.73
N ASN A 31 -11.87 -23.46 -8.14
CA ASN A 31 -11.98 -24.41 -9.25
C ASN A 31 -12.00 -23.71 -10.62
N GLY A 32 -11.52 -22.46 -10.70
CA GLY A 32 -11.49 -21.66 -11.93
C GLY A 32 -11.31 -20.17 -11.64
N ALA A 33 -11.42 -19.36 -12.69
CA ALA A 33 -11.25 -17.92 -12.59
C ALA A 33 -12.40 -17.27 -11.81
N VAL A 34 -12.05 -16.34 -10.94
CA VAL A 34 -13.01 -15.41 -10.31
C VAL A 34 -12.98 -14.12 -11.10
N TYR A 35 -14.17 -13.63 -11.48
CA TYR A 35 -14.31 -12.43 -12.33
C TYR A 35 -14.74 -11.19 -11.56
N SER A 36 -15.54 -11.36 -10.51
CA SER A 36 -16.07 -10.24 -9.73
C SER A 36 -16.18 -10.57 -8.25
N LEU A 37 -15.94 -9.56 -7.43
CA LEU A 37 -16.08 -9.61 -5.98
C LEU A 37 -16.97 -8.47 -5.51
N GLN A 38 -17.81 -8.73 -4.51
CA GLN A 38 -18.65 -7.71 -3.84
C GLN A 38 -18.69 -7.99 -2.34
N VAL A 39 -18.85 -6.92 -1.56
CA VAL A 39 -19.01 -6.99 -0.10
C VAL A 39 -20.40 -6.52 0.28
N ASN A 40 -21.12 -7.29 1.10
CA ASN A 40 -22.43 -6.89 1.61
C ASN A 40 -22.30 -5.99 2.87
N ARG A 41 -23.44 -5.51 3.40
CA ARG A 41 -23.46 -4.69 4.63
C ARG A 41 -22.99 -5.45 5.87
N GLN A 42 -23.13 -6.76 5.88
CA GLN A 42 -22.64 -7.67 6.94
C GLN A 42 -21.14 -7.99 6.78
N LYS A 43 -20.47 -7.36 5.79
CA LYS A 43 -19.04 -7.53 5.48
C LYS A 43 -18.67 -8.91 4.95
N GLU A 44 -19.65 -9.70 4.51
CA GLU A 44 -19.40 -10.94 3.80
C GLU A 44 -18.99 -10.67 2.35
N ILE A 45 -17.99 -11.40 1.86
CA ILE A 45 -17.45 -11.26 0.51
C ILE A 45 -18.06 -12.32 -0.40
N TYR A 46 -18.67 -11.89 -1.48
CA TYR A 46 -19.25 -12.76 -2.50
C TYR A 46 -18.42 -12.71 -3.77
N TRP A 47 -18.19 -13.88 -4.35
CA TRP A 47 -17.48 -14.05 -5.59
C TRP A 47 -18.38 -14.56 -6.70
N SER A 48 -18.03 -14.25 -7.95
CA SER A 48 -18.59 -14.85 -9.16
C SER A 48 -17.48 -15.17 -10.16
N GLY A 49 -17.64 -16.25 -10.90
CA GLY A 49 -16.55 -16.73 -11.76
C GLY A 49 -16.96 -17.86 -12.68
N THR A 50 -15.96 -18.65 -13.06
CA THR A 50 -16.15 -19.81 -13.95
C THR A 50 -17.07 -20.84 -13.30
N ASN A 51 -18.14 -21.17 -14.01
CA ASN A 51 -19.14 -22.21 -13.63
C ASN A 51 -19.83 -21.97 -12.29
N GLY A 52 -19.98 -20.71 -11.85
CA GLY A 52 -20.77 -20.46 -10.65
C GLY A 52 -20.42 -19.19 -9.85
N TYR A 53 -20.95 -19.16 -8.64
CA TYR A 53 -20.78 -18.08 -7.68
C TYR A 53 -20.87 -18.60 -6.25
N GLY A 54 -20.40 -17.79 -5.32
CA GLY A 54 -20.41 -18.17 -3.92
C GLY A 54 -19.94 -17.07 -2.98
N LYS A 55 -19.49 -17.47 -1.79
CA LYS A 55 -18.88 -16.53 -0.84
C LYS A 55 -17.50 -16.98 -0.39
N VAL A 56 -16.67 -16.04 0.04
CA VAL A 56 -15.43 -16.32 0.72
C VAL A 56 -15.75 -16.64 2.18
N ASP A 57 -15.40 -17.84 2.62
CA ASP A 57 -15.54 -18.24 4.00
C ASP A 57 -14.31 -17.79 4.78
N THR A 58 -14.49 -16.79 5.61
CA THR A 58 -13.46 -16.21 6.49
C THR A 58 -13.66 -16.61 7.95
N SER A 59 -14.44 -17.66 8.21
CA SER A 59 -14.77 -18.10 9.57
C SER A 59 -13.56 -18.61 10.34
N VAL A 60 -12.58 -19.19 9.65
CA VAL A 60 -11.32 -19.63 10.23
C VAL A 60 -10.22 -18.67 9.79
N PRO A 61 -9.69 -17.85 10.69
CA PRO A 61 -8.59 -16.95 10.38
C PRO A 61 -7.37 -17.72 9.84
N GLY A 62 -6.86 -17.26 8.69
CA GLY A 62 -5.70 -17.89 8.02
C GLY A 62 -5.98 -19.21 7.28
N ASP A 63 -7.24 -19.69 7.23
CA ASP A 63 -7.68 -20.81 6.40
C ASP A 63 -8.98 -20.43 5.67
N HIS A 64 -8.90 -19.40 4.82
CA HIS A 64 -10.04 -18.92 4.05
C HIS A 64 -10.33 -19.84 2.86
N LYS A 65 -11.60 -20.05 2.53
CA LYS A 65 -12.06 -20.97 1.47
C LYS A 65 -13.13 -20.34 0.59
N LEU A 66 -13.19 -20.75 -0.66
CA LEU A 66 -14.28 -20.39 -1.55
C LEU A 66 -15.45 -21.38 -1.37
N LYS A 67 -16.53 -20.90 -0.75
CA LYS A 67 -17.75 -21.69 -0.59
C LYS A 67 -18.67 -21.41 -1.78
N VAL A 68 -18.98 -22.45 -2.57
CA VAL A 68 -19.91 -22.39 -3.70
C VAL A 68 -21.35 -22.32 -3.16
N LEU A 69 -22.14 -21.40 -3.69
CA LEU A 69 -23.57 -21.24 -3.42
C LEU A 69 -24.42 -21.64 -4.63
N SER A 70 -23.89 -21.49 -5.85
CA SER A 70 -24.58 -21.84 -7.08
C SER A 70 -24.89 -23.36 -7.18
N GLY A 71 -26.03 -23.70 -7.79
CA GLY A 71 -26.35 -25.08 -8.16
C GLY A 71 -25.45 -25.61 -9.28
N GLU A 72 -25.53 -26.92 -9.53
CA GLU A 72 -24.82 -27.56 -10.65
C GLU A 72 -25.31 -27.04 -12.00
N GLY A 73 -24.40 -26.89 -12.98
CA GLY A 73 -24.71 -26.47 -14.35
C GLY A 73 -24.92 -24.98 -14.56
N VAL A 74 -24.57 -24.14 -13.59
CA VAL A 74 -24.54 -22.68 -13.78
C VAL A 74 -23.35 -22.33 -14.69
N ALA A 75 -23.62 -21.54 -15.73
CA ALA A 75 -22.58 -21.03 -16.64
C ALA A 75 -21.67 -19.99 -15.96
N ASP A 76 -20.66 -19.52 -16.69
CA ASP A 76 -19.76 -18.46 -16.23
C ASP A 76 -20.54 -17.21 -15.79
N VAL A 77 -20.33 -16.77 -14.55
CA VAL A 77 -20.95 -15.62 -13.94
C VAL A 77 -19.98 -14.44 -13.97
N TYR A 78 -20.22 -13.50 -14.88
CA TYR A 78 -19.26 -12.44 -15.19
C TYR A 78 -19.22 -11.32 -14.19
N LYS A 79 -20.36 -11.02 -13.57
CA LYS A 79 -20.47 -9.91 -12.61
C LYS A 79 -21.53 -10.21 -11.55
N ASN A 80 -21.28 -9.67 -10.38
CA ASN A 80 -22.26 -9.65 -9.30
C ASN A 80 -22.44 -8.22 -8.77
N VAL A 81 -23.62 -7.94 -8.23
CA VAL A 81 -24.00 -6.67 -7.61
C VAL A 81 -24.83 -6.97 -6.38
N ILE A 82 -24.63 -6.20 -5.31
CA ILE A 82 -25.39 -6.34 -4.06
C ILE A 82 -26.17 -5.06 -3.81
N VAL A 83 -27.48 -5.14 -3.77
CA VAL A 83 -28.37 -4.00 -3.58
C VAL A 83 -29.49 -4.35 -2.61
N ASN A 84 -29.67 -3.55 -1.55
CA ASN A 84 -30.73 -3.73 -0.56
C ASN A 84 -30.82 -5.16 0.04
N GLY A 85 -29.67 -5.81 0.24
CA GLY A 85 -29.60 -7.17 0.79
C GLY A 85 -29.90 -8.29 -0.19
N LYS A 86 -30.16 -7.97 -1.46
CA LYS A 86 -30.28 -8.94 -2.56
C LYS A 86 -28.97 -9.04 -3.32
N LEU A 87 -28.61 -10.25 -3.70
CA LEU A 87 -27.43 -10.60 -4.48
C LEU A 87 -27.87 -10.90 -5.91
N TYR A 88 -27.26 -10.23 -6.86
CA TYR A 88 -27.53 -10.42 -8.29
C TYR A 88 -26.29 -10.99 -8.96
N PHE A 89 -26.42 -12.15 -9.59
CA PHE A 89 -25.34 -12.83 -10.32
C PHE A 89 -25.74 -12.96 -11.78
N VAL A 90 -24.86 -12.53 -12.69
CA VAL A 90 -25.19 -12.39 -14.11
C VAL A 90 -24.35 -13.30 -14.98
N THR A 91 -25.05 -14.10 -15.80
CA THR A 91 -24.49 -14.84 -16.93
C THR A 91 -24.99 -14.22 -18.24
N GLU A 92 -24.50 -14.67 -19.38
CA GLU A 92 -25.03 -14.22 -20.69
C GLU A 92 -26.53 -14.53 -20.87
N GLN A 93 -27.05 -15.56 -20.19
CA GLN A 93 -28.40 -16.11 -20.44
C GLN A 93 -29.36 -15.95 -19.26
N ALA A 94 -28.84 -15.62 -18.07
CA ALA A 94 -29.68 -15.53 -16.88
C ALA A 94 -29.14 -14.55 -15.85
N VAL A 95 -30.06 -13.97 -15.08
CA VAL A 95 -29.76 -13.24 -13.82
C VAL A 95 -30.31 -14.09 -12.67
N TYR A 96 -29.44 -14.46 -11.76
CA TYR A 96 -29.76 -15.16 -10.52
C TYR A 96 -29.89 -14.13 -9.41
N ILE A 97 -31.02 -14.14 -8.71
CA ILE A 97 -31.28 -13.21 -7.59
C ILE A 97 -31.40 -14.06 -6.33
N GLU A 98 -30.45 -13.87 -5.43
CA GLU A 98 -30.43 -14.53 -4.13
C GLU A 98 -30.78 -13.55 -3.01
N GLN A 99 -31.58 -14.03 -2.09
CA GLN A 99 -31.95 -13.33 -0.86
C GLN A 99 -31.94 -14.34 0.28
N LYS A 100 -31.43 -13.94 1.45
CA LYS A 100 -31.32 -14.80 2.63
C LYS A 100 -32.66 -15.45 2.95
N ASN A 101 -32.68 -16.77 3.11
CA ASN A 101 -33.86 -17.58 3.45
C ASN A 101 -34.96 -17.63 2.40
N LEU A 102 -34.70 -17.20 1.17
CA LEU A 102 -35.65 -17.32 0.06
C LEU A 102 -35.06 -18.18 -1.06
N PRO A 103 -35.92 -18.85 -1.87
CA PRO A 103 -35.46 -19.57 -3.04
C PRO A 103 -34.86 -18.60 -4.07
N VAL A 104 -33.86 -19.07 -4.83
CA VAL A 104 -33.21 -18.29 -5.90
C VAL A 104 -34.22 -17.99 -7.01
N THR A 105 -34.36 -16.72 -7.33
CA THR A 105 -35.16 -16.30 -8.49
C THR A 105 -34.27 -16.21 -9.72
N ILE A 106 -34.72 -16.76 -10.86
CA ILE A 106 -33.97 -16.81 -12.10
C ILE A 106 -34.74 -16.07 -13.21
N ILE A 107 -34.16 -14.99 -13.72
CA ILE A 107 -34.67 -14.27 -14.87
C ILE A 107 -33.86 -14.68 -16.11
N LYS A 108 -34.48 -15.36 -17.07
CA LYS A 108 -33.81 -15.84 -18.28
C LYS A 108 -33.85 -14.79 -19.41
N ALA A 109 -32.79 -14.78 -20.22
CA ALA A 109 -32.78 -14.03 -21.47
C ALA A 109 -33.89 -14.49 -22.43
N SER A 110 -34.41 -13.57 -23.22
CA SER A 110 -35.50 -13.80 -24.16
C SER A 110 -35.14 -13.32 -25.58
N ASN A 111 -35.94 -13.66 -26.55
CA ASN A 111 -35.75 -13.15 -27.93
C ASN A 111 -35.84 -11.61 -28.01
N LEU A 112 -36.53 -10.95 -27.07
CA LEU A 112 -36.60 -9.49 -27.01
C LEU A 112 -35.35 -8.84 -26.42
N THR A 113 -34.71 -9.50 -25.47
CA THR A 113 -33.50 -8.98 -24.81
C THR A 113 -32.22 -9.39 -25.49
N GLY A 114 -32.20 -10.57 -26.13
CA GLY A 114 -30.92 -11.18 -26.49
C GLY A 114 -30.10 -11.54 -25.24
N SER A 115 -28.80 -11.65 -25.35
CA SER A 115 -27.90 -11.91 -24.21
C SER A 115 -27.83 -10.71 -23.26
N PHE A 116 -27.51 -10.99 -22.01
CA PHE A 116 -27.27 -9.98 -20.98
C PHE A 116 -25.83 -9.47 -21.03
N GLY A 117 -25.67 -8.16 -20.82
CA GLY A 117 -24.40 -7.46 -20.72
C GLY A 117 -24.10 -7.01 -19.30
N THR A 118 -23.52 -5.82 -19.18
CA THR A 118 -23.13 -5.25 -17.88
C THR A 118 -24.35 -4.95 -17.01
N ILE A 119 -24.32 -5.41 -15.78
CA ILE A 119 -25.25 -5.06 -14.71
C ILE A 119 -24.66 -3.92 -13.86
N PHE A 120 -25.47 -2.97 -13.47
CA PHE A 120 -25.06 -1.82 -12.67
C PHE A 120 -26.18 -1.34 -11.73
N GLU A 121 -25.80 -0.60 -10.71
CA GLU A 121 -26.70 -0.06 -9.70
C GLU A 121 -26.82 1.45 -9.85
N LEU A 122 -28.05 1.99 -9.65
CA LEU A 122 -28.36 3.41 -9.52
C LEU A 122 -29.45 3.58 -8.47
N PHE A 123 -29.16 4.37 -7.43
CA PHE A 123 -30.13 4.75 -6.37
C PHE A 123 -30.93 3.57 -5.82
N GLY A 124 -30.23 2.48 -5.48
CA GLY A 124 -30.85 1.28 -4.93
C GLY A 124 -31.67 0.46 -5.91
N SER A 125 -31.61 0.76 -7.18
CA SER A 125 -32.22 -0.03 -8.27
C SER A 125 -31.13 -0.65 -9.15
N VAL A 126 -31.38 -1.86 -9.62
CA VAL A 126 -30.47 -2.61 -10.46
C VAL A 126 -30.91 -2.52 -11.91
N TYR A 127 -29.98 -2.24 -12.81
CA TYR A 127 -30.17 -2.14 -14.25
C TYR A 127 -29.22 -3.08 -14.99
N ILE A 128 -29.63 -3.54 -16.17
CA ILE A 128 -28.86 -4.44 -17.01
C ILE A 128 -28.89 -4.02 -18.47
N ASN A 129 -27.73 -3.99 -19.11
CA ASN A 129 -27.66 -3.88 -20.57
C ASN A 129 -28.12 -5.18 -21.23
N THR A 130 -28.80 -5.07 -22.33
CA THR A 130 -29.26 -6.22 -23.16
C THR A 130 -28.86 -6.01 -24.62
N GLN A 131 -28.47 -7.08 -25.28
CA GLN A 131 -27.95 -7.03 -26.65
C GLN A 131 -28.94 -6.41 -27.65
N ARG A 132 -30.25 -6.63 -27.47
CA ARG A 132 -31.29 -6.21 -28.45
C ARG A 132 -32.27 -5.18 -27.92
N GLY A 133 -32.55 -5.20 -26.65
CA GLY A 133 -33.62 -4.43 -26.03
C GLY A 133 -33.20 -3.13 -25.33
N GLY A 134 -31.87 -2.81 -25.33
CA GLY A 134 -31.35 -1.68 -24.58
C GLY A 134 -31.24 -1.98 -23.09
N ILE A 135 -31.50 -1.00 -22.23
CA ILE A 135 -31.34 -1.10 -20.79
C ILE A 135 -32.67 -1.44 -20.13
N PHE A 136 -32.65 -2.43 -19.24
CA PHE A 136 -33.80 -2.81 -18.42
C PHE A 136 -33.49 -2.62 -16.94
N LYS A 137 -34.54 -2.28 -16.17
CA LYS A 137 -34.50 -2.38 -14.71
C LYS A 137 -34.83 -3.81 -14.31
N VAL A 138 -33.98 -4.38 -13.42
CA VAL A 138 -34.22 -5.72 -12.89
C VAL A 138 -35.23 -5.65 -11.76
N GLY A 139 -36.41 -6.25 -11.96
CA GLY A 139 -37.43 -6.42 -10.94
C GLY A 139 -37.19 -7.69 -10.12
N ASP A 140 -38.19 -8.07 -9.30
CA ASP A 140 -38.06 -9.23 -8.43
C ASP A 140 -38.12 -10.55 -9.22
N ASP A 141 -38.95 -10.60 -10.28
CA ASP A 141 -39.22 -11.81 -11.08
C ASP A 141 -39.10 -11.57 -12.61
N LYS A 142 -38.96 -10.32 -13.04
CA LYS A 142 -38.93 -9.95 -14.45
C LYS A 142 -38.14 -8.67 -14.72
N LEU A 143 -37.80 -8.46 -15.99
CA LEU A 143 -37.24 -7.21 -16.47
C LEU A 143 -38.34 -6.18 -16.78
N LEU A 144 -38.10 -4.95 -16.35
CA LEU A 144 -38.97 -3.80 -16.61
C LEU A 144 -38.25 -2.84 -17.57
N ARG A 145 -38.92 -2.21 -18.49
CA ARG A 145 -38.31 -1.19 -19.35
C ARG A 145 -37.72 -0.06 -18.50
N SER A 146 -36.51 0.33 -18.80
CA SER A 146 -35.85 1.44 -18.14
C SER A 146 -36.38 2.77 -18.63
N SER A 147 -36.49 3.75 -17.73
CA SER A 147 -36.79 5.15 -18.03
C SER A 147 -35.52 6.02 -18.06
N LEU A 148 -34.32 5.42 -18.02
CA LEU A 148 -33.07 6.17 -18.04
C LEU A 148 -32.86 6.81 -19.41
N ASP A 149 -32.58 8.11 -19.42
CA ASP A 149 -32.26 8.89 -20.61
C ASP A 149 -30.81 8.69 -21.01
N ILE A 150 -30.52 7.57 -21.71
CA ILE A 150 -29.20 7.22 -22.21
C ILE A 150 -29.21 7.31 -23.73
N PRO A 151 -28.19 7.90 -24.38
CA PRO A 151 -28.12 8.04 -25.81
C PRO A 151 -28.35 6.71 -26.56
N ALA A 152 -29.14 6.75 -27.61
CA ALA A 152 -29.51 5.57 -28.39
C ALA A 152 -28.25 4.85 -28.91
N GLY A 153 -28.16 3.55 -28.67
CA GLY A 153 -27.06 2.71 -29.09
C GLY A 153 -25.80 2.77 -28.18
N ALA A 154 -25.85 3.54 -27.12
CA ALA A 154 -24.79 3.51 -26.09
C ALA A 154 -25.14 2.50 -25.00
N GLU A 155 -24.13 1.74 -24.55
CA GLU A 155 -24.21 0.83 -23.41
C GLU A 155 -23.48 1.42 -22.21
N VAL A 156 -23.98 1.16 -21.00
CA VAL A 156 -23.29 1.54 -19.77
C VAL A 156 -22.17 0.55 -19.51
N THR A 157 -20.94 1.04 -19.46
CA THR A 157 -19.75 0.21 -19.19
C THR A 157 -19.51 0.04 -17.69
N PHE A 158 -19.72 1.12 -16.93
CA PHE A 158 -19.61 1.12 -15.47
C PHE A 158 -20.55 2.14 -14.84
N SER A 159 -20.85 1.95 -13.57
CA SER A 159 -21.45 2.96 -12.69
C SER A 159 -20.67 3.04 -11.39
N SER A 160 -20.52 4.22 -10.84
CA SER A 160 -19.94 4.43 -9.51
C SER A 160 -20.72 5.50 -8.78
N GLY A 161 -21.16 5.19 -7.56
CA GLY A 161 -21.94 6.07 -6.70
C GLY A 161 -21.15 6.57 -5.51
N LEU A 162 -21.33 7.86 -5.18
CA LEU A 162 -20.84 8.46 -3.95
C LEU A 162 -21.97 9.29 -3.33
N ASN A 163 -22.47 8.86 -2.16
CA ASN A 163 -23.66 9.44 -1.55
C ASN A 163 -24.84 9.41 -2.55
N ASN A 164 -25.35 10.56 -2.96
CA ASN A 164 -26.49 10.70 -3.87
C ASN A 164 -26.07 11.16 -5.28
N PHE A 165 -24.81 10.94 -5.66
CA PHE A 165 -24.27 11.27 -6.99
C PHE A 165 -23.69 10.03 -7.63
N TYR A 166 -23.95 9.87 -8.94
CA TYR A 166 -23.43 8.76 -9.72
C TYR A 166 -22.73 9.29 -10.98
N ILE A 167 -21.65 8.60 -11.33
CA ILE A 167 -21.02 8.68 -12.64
C ILE A 167 -21.31 7.37 -13.40
N LEU A 168 -21.65 7.51 -14.67
CA LEU A 168 -21.81 6.40 -15.59
C LEU A 168 -20.86 6.60 -16.77
N GLY A 169 -20.10 5.58 -17.09
CA GLY A 169 -19.36 5.51 -18.33
C GLY A 169 -20.16 4.84 -19.41
N LEU A 170 -20.03 5.36 -20.63
CA LEU A 170 -20.70 4.81 -21.81
C LEU A 170 -19.71 4.16 -22.76
N SER A 171 -20.20 3.24 -23.60
CA SER A 171 -19.40 2.53 -24.61
C SER A 171 -18.78 3.44 -25.68
N ASN A 172 -19.23 4.69 -25.77
CA ASN A 172 -18.65 5.74 -26.63
C ASN A 172 -17.70 6.70 -25.86
N ASN A 173 -17.18 6.29 -24.71
CA ASN A 173 -16.28 7.01 -23.81
C ASN A 173 -16.84 8.31 -23.22
N LYS A 174 -18.13 8.57 -23.34
CA LYS A 174 -18.77 9.69 -22.68
C LYS A 174 -19.09 9.38 -21.24
N ILE A 175 -19.06 10.40 -20.41
CA ILE A 175 -19.37 10.30 -18.99
C ILE A 175 -20.68 11.05 -18.72
N LEU A 176 -21.59 10.36 -18.05
CA LEU A 176 -22.82 10.96 -17.56
C LEU A 176 -22.76 11.13 -16.04
N LEU A 177 -23.21 12.29 -15.58
CA LEU A 177 -23.47 12.57 -14.16
C LEU A 177 -24.95 12.53 -13.91
N THR A 178 -25.36 11.95 -12.79
CA THR A 178 -26.77 11.98 -12.36
C THR A 178 -26.88 12.12 -10.84
N GLY A 179 -27.91 12.82 -10.40
CA GLY A 179 -28.35 12.91 -9.02
C GLY A 179 -29.64 12.11 -8.79
N GLU A 180 -30.27 12.29 -7.64
CA GLU A 180 -31.49 11.58 -7.23
C GLU A 180 -32.68 11.78 -8.19
N ASP A 181 -32.70 12.87 -8.95
CA ASP A 181 -33.72 13.16 -9.96
C ASP A 181 -33.62 12.31 -11.23
N LEU A 182 -32.58 11.44 -11.31
CA LEU A 182 -32.24 10.58 -12.45
C LEU A 182 -32.03 11.35 -13.79
N ARG A 183 -31.88 12.66 -13.72
CA ARG A 183 -31.53 13.45 -14.91
C ARG A 183 -30.08 13.21 -15.27
N MET A 184 -29.86 12.69 -16.46
CA MET A 184 -28.52 12.43 -16.98
C MET A 184 -27.94 13.70 -17.60
N LYS A 185 -26.78 14.14 -17.10
CA LYS A 185 -26.06 15.28 -17.66
C LYS A 185 -24.73 14.76 -18.21
N GLU A 186 -24.49 14.97 -19.49
CA GLU A 186 -23.18 14.69 -20.10
C GLU A 186 -22.14 15.65 -19.52
N LEU A 187 -21.04 15.12 -19.00
CA LEU A 187 -19.87 15.89 -18.59
C LEU A 187 -18.89 15.95 -19.74
N SER A 188 -18.58 17.17 -20.20
CA SER A 188 -17.53 17.38 -21.19
C SER A 188 -16.17 17.30 -20.52
N LEU A 189 -15.37 16.33 -20.91
CA LEU A 189 -14.00 16.19 -20.42
C LEU A 189 -13.05 17.16 -21.16
N GLU A 190 -12.13 17.79 -20.45
CA GLU A 190 -11.05 18.60 -21.04
C GLU A 190 -10.25 17.77 -22.05
N ASP A 191 -9.85 16.57 -21.67
CA ASP A 191 -9.08 15.63 -22.49
C ASP A 191 -9.97 14.55 -23.12
N GLN A 192 -11.15 14.89 -23.65
CA GLN A 192 -12.07 13.94 -24.27
C GLN A 192 -11.40 13.12 -25.38
N ALA A 193 -10.56 13.77 -26.21
CA ALA A 193 -9.85 13.09 -27.29
C ALA A 193 -8.87 12.03 -26.77
N TYR A 194 -8.22 12.29 -25.63
CA TYR A 194 -7.37 11.33 -24.96
C TYR A 194 -8.17 10.15 -24.40
N ALA A 195 -9.31 10.43 -23.75
CA ALA A 195 -10.21 9.43 -23.25
C ALA A 195 -10.77 8.53 -24.36
N ASP A 196 -11.11 9.12 -25.53
CA ASP A 196 -11.62 8.40 -26.71
C ASP A 196 -10.54 7.48 -27.32
N ALA A 197 -9.31 7.94 -27.42
CA ALA A 197 -8.18 7.15 -27.93
C ALA A 197 -7.77 6.04 -26.96
N SER A 198 -7.95 6.28 -25.67
CA SER A 198 -7.52 5.38 -24.60
C SER A 198 -8.54 4.33 -24.19
N VAL A 199 -9.79 4.49 -24.55
CA VAL A 199 -10.95 3.59 -24.28
C VAL A 199 -11.23 3.46 -22.78
N VAL A 200 -12.19 4.24 -22.30
CA VAL A 200 -12.63 4.23 -20.90
C VAL A 200 -13.43 2.97 -20.59
N VAL A 201 -13.04 2.20 -19.59
CA VAL A 201 -13.67 0.93 -19.21
C VAL A 201 -14.21 0.88 -17.79
N ASN A 202 -13.68 1.70 -16.92
CA ASN A 202 -14.08 1.75 -15.52
C ASN A 202 -13.94 3.17 -14.96
N GLY A 203 -14.58 3.45 -13.82
CA GLY A 203 -14.44 4.70 -13.12
C GLY A 203 -14.88 4.58 -11.66
N SER A 204 -14.27 5.39 -10.80
CA SER A 204 -14.55 5.41 -9.38
C SER A 204 -14.50 6.84 -8.83
N TRP A 205 -15.40 7.18 -7.91
CA TRP A 205 -15.25 8.39 -7.13
C TRP A 205 -14.03 8.26 -6.20
N VAL A 206 -13.27 9.35 -6.06
CA VAL A 206 -12.25 9.51 -5.03
C VAL A 206 -12.82 10.29 -3.86
N ASN A 207 -13.46 11.40 -4.15
CA ASN A 207 -14.23 12.23 -3.23
C ASN A 207 -15.31 13.00 -4.01
N ARG A 208 -16.01 13.95 -3.37
CA ARG A 208 -17.12 14.69 -4.01
C ARG A 208 -16.68 15.52 -5.23
N ASP A 209 -15.44 16.00 -5.23
CA ASP A 209 -14.93 16.92 -6.25
C ASP A 209 -14.06 16.21 -7.31
N LEU A 210 -13.66 14.96 -7.05
CA LEU A 210 -12.73 14.21 -7.87
C LEU A 210 -13.20 12.78 -8.11
N PHE A 211 -13.16 12.34 -9.36
CA PHE A 211 -13.30 10.95 -9.75
C PHE A 211 -12.15 10.53 -10.69
N VAL A 212 -11.95 9.24 -10.84
CA VAL A 212 -10.92 8.66 -11.69
C VAL A 212 -11.53 7.74 -12.72
N LEU A 213 -11.02 7.81 -13.95
CA LEU A 213 -11.39 6.94 -15.07
C LEU A 213 -10.21 6.00 -15.35
N GLY A 214 -10.48 4.71 -15.49
CA GLY A 214 -9.53 3.70 -15.93
C GLY A 214 -9.69 3.43 -17.42
N THR A 215 -8.58 3.34 -18.13
CA THR A 215 -8.58 3.15 -19.58
C THR A 215 -7.76 1.93 -19.98
N LEU A 216 -8.01 1.38 -21.17
CA LEU A 216 -7.26 0.23 -21.70
C LEU A 216 -5.89 0.60 -22.29
N ARG A 217 -5.59 1.88 -22.55
CA ARG A 217 -4.36 2.27 -23.26
C ARG A 217 -3.69 3.52 -22.74
N GLY A 218 -4.36 4.27 -21.86
CA GLY A 218 -3.91 5.58 -21.39
C GLY A 218 -3.74 5.68 -19.87
N GLY A 219 -3.81 4.56 -19.14
CA GLY A 219 -3.70 4.58 -17.69
C GLY A 219 -4.95 5.12 -17.00
N MET A 220 -4.77 5.98 -16.02
CA MET A 220 -5.83 6.58 -15.21
C MET A 220 -5.93 8.08 -15.46
N ILE A 221 -7.16 8.61 -15.58
CA ILE A 221 -7.44 10.03 -15.75
C ILE A 221 -8.21 10.52 -14.52
N PHE A 222 -7.61 11.41 -13.75
CA PHE A 222 -8.27 12.06 -12.59
C PHE A 222 -8.98 13.33 -13.06
N VAL A 223 -10.29 13.39 -12.82
CA VAL A 223 -11.17 14.42 -13.38
C VAL A 223 -11.95 15.13 -12.29
N GLN A 224 -11.97 16.45 -12.34
CA GLN A 224 -12.81 17.28 -11.46
C GLN A 224 -14.29 17.18 -11.85
N SER A 225 -15.13 16.77 -10.91
CA SER A 225 -16.54 16.46 -11.16
C SER A 225 -17.38 17.68 -11.60
N GLY A 226 -17.05 18.88 -11.12
CA GLY A 226 -17.79 20.12 -11.41
C GLY A 226 -17.51 20.71 -12.79
N SER A 227 -16.26 20.61 -13.27
CA SER A 227 -15.80 21.26 -14.51
C SER A 227 -15.49 20.31 -15.64
N GLY A 228 -15.17 19.04 -15.34
CA GLY A 228 -14.64 18.08 -16.31
C GLY A 228 -13.14 18.28 -16.61
N ASN A 229 -12.46 19.17 -15.88
CA ASN A 229 -11.05 19.42 -16.07
C ASN A 229 -10.20 18.23 -15.60
N THR A 230 -9.16 17.92 -16.36
CA THR A 230 -8.19 16.89 -16.01
C THR A 230 -7.23 17.42 -14.95
N GLN A 231 -7.25 16.80 -13.78
CA GLN A 231 -6.31 17.14 -12.71
C GLN A 231 -4.95 16.48 -12.94
N GLU A 232 -4.94 15.21 -13.34
CA GLU A 232 -3.73 14.42 -13.55
C GLU A 232 -4.02 13.23 -14.45
N ILE A 233 -3.04 12.86 -15.29
CA ILE A 233 -3.04 11.59 -16.05
C ILE A 233 -1.90 10.74 -15.52
N VAL A 234 -2.26 9.61 -14.89
CA VAL A 234 -1.29 8.65 -14.35
C VAL A 234 -1.19 7.48 -15.31
N ASN A 235 -0.04 7.34 -15.98
CA ASN A 235 0.21 6.32 -17.00
C ASN A 235 1.64 5.77 -16.88
N TYR A 236 2.09 4.97 -17.82
CA TYR A 236 3.45 4.40 -17.83
C TYR A 236 4.54 5.48 -17.72
N ASN A 237 4.37 6.63 -18.38
CA ASN A 237 5.34 7.73 -18.32
C ASN A 237 5.35 8.47 -16.97
N THR A 238 4.33 8.30 -16.15
CA THR A 238 4.19 8.93 -14.83
C THR A 238 4.27 7.94 -13.67
N GLY A 239 4.63 6.67 -13.95
CA GLY A 239 4.96 5.68 -12.92
C GLY A 239 4.03 4.48 -12.80
N LEU A 240 2.99 4.34 -13.65
CA LEU A 240 2.27 3.08 -13.72
C LEU A 240 3.14 1.99 -14.37
N PRO A 241 3.02 0.74 -13.92
CA PRO A 241 3.71 -0.37 -14.56
C PRO A 241 3.18 -0.70 -15.96
N ASP A 242 1.92 -0.34 -16.22
CA ASP A 242 1.23 -0.55 -17.49
C ASP A 242 0.13 0.50 -17.70
N ASN A 243 -0.12 0.87 -18.97
CA ASN A 243 -1.23 1.75 -19.34
C ASN A 243 -2.59 1.03 -19.36
N GLU A 244 -2.60 -0.29 -19.34
CA GLU A 244 -3.82 -1.09 -19.39
C GLU A 244 -4.42 -1.23 -18.00
N VAL A 245 -5.54 -0.56 -17.74
CA VAL A 245 -6.28 -0.59 -16.48
C VAL A 245 -7.62 -1.27 -16.69
N TYR A 246 -7.81 -2.45 -16.08
CA TYR A 246 -9.05 -3.23 -16.22
C TYR A 246 -10.14 -2.79 -15.26
N THR A 247 -9.80 -2.48 -14.04
CA THR A 247 -10.76 -2.08 -13.01
C THR A 247 -10.12 -1.20 -11.95
N LEU A 248 -10.95 -0.38 -11.31
CA LEU A 248 -10.59 0.54 -10.26
C LEU A 248 -11.39 0.24 -9.00
N MET A 249 -10.81 0.49 -7.85
CA MET A 249 -11.50 0.43 -6.55
C MET A 249 -10.91 1.49 -5.61
N LEU A 250 -11.77 2.22 -4.93
CA LEU A 250 -11.37 3.11 -3.83
C LEU A 250 -11.29 2.32 -2.53
N ASP A 251 -10.15 2.39 -1.83
CA ASP A 251 -10.03 1.81 -0.49
C ASP A 251 -10.54 2.77 0.59
N LYS A 252 -10.68 2.28 1.83
CA LYS A 252 -11.13 3.09 2.97
C LYS A 252 -10.20 4.26 3.30
N SER A 253 -9.00 4.22 2.79
CA SER A 253 -7.97 5.23 2.94
C SER A 253 -7.96 6.26 1.81
N LEU A 254 -9.03 6.30 1.00
CA LEU A 254 -9.18 7.19 -0.16
C LEU A 254 -8.09 7.01 -1.23
N CYS A 255 -7.44 5.86 -1.27
CA CYS A 255 -6.52 5.49 -2.33
C CYS A 255 -7.22 4.65 -3.39
N VAL A 256 -6.78 4.82 -4.62
CA VAL A 256 -7.31 4.12 -5.78
C VAL A 256 -6.42 2.93 -6.10
N TRP A 257 -7.01 1.73 -6.09
CA TRP A 257 -6.38 0.52 -6.59
C TRP A 257 -6.75 0.33 -8.05
N ALA A 258 -5.75 0.11 -8.88
CA ALA A 258 -5.88 -0.23 -10.29
C ALA A 258 -5.38 -1.65 -10.54
N ALA A 259 -6.15 -2.45 -11.29
CA ALA A 259 -5.72 -3.78 -11.72
C ALA A 259 -5.19 -3.73 -13.15
N HIS A 260 -4.03 -4.33 -13.36
CA HIS A 260 -3.33 -4.48 -14.64
C HIS A 260 -3.25 -5.96 -15.04
N GLU A 261 -2.70 -6.26 -16.20
CA GLU A 261 -2.51 -7.67 -16.61
C GLU A 261 -1.56 -8.42 -15.66
N TYR A 262 -0.52 -7.76 -15.16
CA TYR A 262 0.55 -8.38 -14.37
C TYR A 262 0.59 -7.94 -12.91
N GLY A 263 -0.44 -7.29 -12.40
CA GLY A 263 -0.45 -6.89 -11.00
C GLY A 263 -1.44 -5.79 -10.64
N PHE A 264 -1.16 -5.14 -9.52
CA PHE A 264 -1.99 -4.10 -8.96
C PHE A 264 -1.14 -2.89 -8.61
N THR A 265 -1.71 -1.70 -8.82
CA THR A 265 -1.08 -0.43 -8.42
C THR A 265 -2.02 0.31 -7.48
N ARG A 266 -1.47 0.85 -6.42
CA ARG A 266 -2.19 1.72 -5.50
C ARG A 266 -1.73 3.16 -5.68
N VAL A 267 -2.66 4.07 -5.93
CA VAL A 267 -2.42 5.50 -6.12
C VAL A 267 -3.07 6.27 -4.99
N ALA A 268 -2.32 7.15 -4.34
CA ALA A 268 -2.78 7.95 -3.22
C ALA A 268 -2.93 9.43 -3.61
N PRO A 269 -4.06 9.85 -4.22
CA PRO A 269 -4.23 11.17 -4.80
C PRO A 269 -4.31 12.30 -3.78
N TYR A 270 -4.51 11.98 -2.51
CA TYR A 270 -4.58 12.95 -1.40
C TYR A 270 -3.22 13.25 -0.77
N LEU A 271 -2.19 12.44 -1.04
CA LEU A 271 -0.85 12.72 -0.55
C LEU A 271 -0.27 13.95 -1.25
N PRO A 272 0.40 14.84 -0.50
CA PRO A 272 0.96 16.05 -1.05
C PRO A 272 2.30 15.81 -1.78
N PHE A 273 2.46 14.65 -2.39
CA PHE A 273 3.66 14.29 -3.16
C PHE A 273 3.32 14.11 -4.64
N ARG A 274 4.19 14.59 -5.50
CA ARG A 274 4.18 14.28 -6.91
C ARG A 274 5.56 13.80 -7.34
N SER A 275 5.62 12.67 -8.06
CA SER A 275 6.87 12.16 -8.64
C SER A 275 7.18 12.87 -9.95
N PHE A 276 8.46 13.20 -10.13
CA PHE A 276 8.99 13.85 -11.32
C PHE A 276 10.11 13.04 -11.99
N SER A 277 10.46 11.87 -11.45
CA SER A 277 11.58 11.04 -11.94
C SER A 277 11.28 10.32 -13.24
N HIS A 278 10.01 10.05 -13.52
CA HIS A 278 9.62 9.11 -14.59
C HIS A 278 9.37 9.77 -15.94
N TYR A 279 9.40 11.08 -16.01
CA TYR A 279 9.24 11.79 -17.29
C TYR A 279 10.43 11.57 -18.21
N ASN A 280 10.15 11.35 -19.49
CA ASN A 280 11.18 11.10 -20.50
C ASN A 280 12.17 12.26 -20.64
N GLY A 281 13.41 11.95 -21.02
CA GLY A 281 14.46 12.93 -21.30
C GLY A 281 15.36 13.28 -20.12
N LEU A 282 15.01 12.92 -18.88
CA LEU A 282 15.87 13.11 -17.72
C LEU A 282 16.99 12.06 -17.71
N ALA A 283 18.22 12.50 -17.56
CA ALA A 283 19.39 11.62 -17.57
C ALA A 283 20.41 12.01 -16.50
N GLY A 284 21.11 11.01 -15.98
CA GLY A 284 22.14 11.18 -14.95
C GLY A 284 21.61 11.04 -13.53
N ASN A 285 22.52 11.13 -12.56
CA ASN A 285 22.15 11.15 -11.15
C ASN A 285 21.59 12.50 -10.77
N LEU A 286 20.45 12.54 -10.15
CA LEU A 286 19.77 13.76 -9.70
C LEU A 286 20.55 14.39 -8.53
N LEU A 287 20.74 15.69 -8.53
CA LEU A 287 21.54 16.39 -7.53
C LEU A 287 20.83 17.57 -6.88
N CYS A 288 20.05 18.32 -7.64
CA CYS A 288 19.26 19.45 -7.15
C CYS A 288 18.04 19.66 -8.04
N ALA A 289 17.03 20.32 -7.50
CA ALA A 289 15.85 20.71 -8.26
C ALA A 289 15.26 22.00 -7.70
N THR A 290 14.60 22.78 -8.54
CA THR A 290 13.88 24.00 -8.15
C THR A 290 12.76 24.29 -9.13
N SER A 291 11.80 25.13 -8.70
CA SER A 291 10.78 25.72 -9.55
C SER A 291 11.13 27.18 -9.79
N PHE A 292 11.18 27.62 -11.04
CA PHE A 292 11.45 28.99 -11.41
C PHE A 292 10.47 29.43 -12.52
N GLU A 293 9.77 30.53 -12.32
CA GLU A 293 8.74 31.07 -13.24
C GLU A 293 7.69 30.03 -13.66
N GLY A 294 7.30 29.14 -12.73
CA GLY A 294 6.32 28.08 -12.98
C GLY A 294 6.83 26.93 -13.84
N LYS A 295 8.15 26.85 -14.08
CA LYS A 295 8.82 25.75 -14.77
C LYS A 295 9.73 25.01 -13.81
N GLU A 296 9.83 23.70 -13.97
CA GLU A 296 10.62 22.82 -13.11
C GLU A 296 12.01 22.57 -13.72
N TYR A 297 13.06 22.80 -12.94
CA TYR A 297 14.44 22.61 -13.32
C TYR A 297 15.11 21.55 -12.45
N VAL A 298 15.89 20.67 -13.07
CA VAL A 298 16.57 19.55 -12.38
C VAL A 298 18.03 19.51 -12.78
N GLY A 299 18.92 19.70 -11.82
CA GLY A 299 20.36 19.54 -11.97
C GLY A 299 20.77 18.08 -11.77
N THR A 300 21.58 17.60 -12.69
CA THR A 300 22.05 16.20 -12.68
C THR A 300 23.56 16.11 -12.84
N SER A 301 24.08 14.89 -12.77
CA SER A 301 25.51 14.61 -13.08
C SER A 301 25.89 14.88 -14.55
N LEU A 302 24.90 15.04 -15.45
CA LEU A 302 25.09 15.21 -16.90
C LEU A 302 24.64 16.59 -17.42
N GLY A 303 24.21 17.49 -16.54
CA GLY A 303 23.78 18.83 -16.90
C GLY A 303 22.49 19.25 -16.22
N LEU A 304 21.90 20.34 -16.74
CA LEU A 304 20.63 20.89 -16.28
C LEU A 304 19.51 20.52 -17.26
N TYR A 305 18.35 20.17 -16.71
CA TYR A 305 17.15 19.79 -17.46
C TYR A 305 15.97 20.67 -17.03
N ARG A 306 15.11 21.02 -17.98
CA ARG A 306 13.85 21.73 -17.75
C ARG A 306 12.69 20.84 -18.17
N LEU A 307 11.65 20.74 -17.34
CA LEU A 307 10.43 20.02 -17.66
C LEU A 307 9.52 20.87 -18.55
N GLU A 308 9.10 20.33 -19.69
CA GLU A 308 8.19 20.97 -20.63
C GLU A 308 6.99 20.10 -20.94
N LYS A 309 5.82 20.72 -21.11
CA LYS A 309 4.62 20.03 -21.57
C LYS A 309 4.65 19.97 -23.10
N GLU A 310 4.67 18.76 -23.65
CA GLU A 310 4.56 18.52 -25.10
C GLU A 310 3.19 17.99 -25.44
N GLU A 311 2.56 18.62 -26.44
CA GLU A 311 1.28 18.21 -26.97
C GLU A 311 1.47 17.59 -28.35
N VAL A 312 1.08 16.32 -28.48
CA VAL A 312 1.15 15.57 -29.74
C VAL A 312 -0.22 15.58 -30.38
N TYR A 313 -0.30 16.10 -31.60
CA TYR A 313 -1.53 16.16 -32.38
C TYR A 313 -1.48 15.17 -33.54
N ASP A 314 -2.59 14.42 -33.72
CA ASP A 314 -2.84 13.67 -34.95
C ASP A 314 -3.66 14.51 -35.92
N GLU A 315 -3.33 14.47 -37.20
CA GLU A 315 -4.14 15.04 -38.24
C GLU A 315 -5.14 13.97 -38.75
N ILE A 316 -6.38 14.08 -38.27
CA ILE A 316 -7.45 13.16 -38.71
C ILE A 316 -8.15 13.78 -39.91
N THR A 317 -8.12 13.05 -41.01
CA THR A 317 -8.88 13.42 -42.22
C THR A 317 -10.23 12.71 -42.20
N TYR A 318 -11.29 13.49 -42.27
CA TYR A 318 -12.64 13.00 -42.39
C TYR A 318 -13.35 13.64 -43.57
N TYR A 319 -14.38 12.98 -44.06
CA TYR A 319 -15.22 13.46 -45.12
C TYR A 319 -16.56 13.90 -44.53
N GLU A 320 -16.89 15.16 -44.71
CA GLU A 320 -18.18 15.75 -44.31
C GLU A 320 -19.05 15.98 -45.57
N ASP A 321 -20.27 15.43 -45.50
CA ASP A 321 -21.22 15.64 -46.60
C ASP A 321 -21.91 17.00 -46.45
N VAL A 322 -21.52 17.95 -47.32
CA VAL A 322 -22.04 19.31 -47.36
C VAL A 322 -23.10 19.43 -48.43
N GLU A 323 -24.26 19.97 -48.05
CA GLU A 323 -25.35 20.28 -48.99
C GLU A 323 -24.90 21.33 -50.01
N VAL A 324 -24.83 20.98 -51.30
CA VAL A 324 -24.52 21.90 -52.35
C VAL A 324 -25.78 22.62 -52.78
N LYS A 325 -25.88 23.91 -52.47
CA LYS A 325 -26.88 24.79 -53.13
C LYS A 325 -26.55 24.95 -54.62
N PRO A 326 -27.53 24.80 -55.56
CA PRO A 326 -27.25 24.93 -56.97
C PRO A 326 -26.81 26.39 -57.28
N THR A 327 -25.59 26.59 -57.75
CA THR A 327 -25.17 27.84 -58.35
C THR A 327 -25.28 27.69 -59.88
N GLU A 328 -25.90 28.65 -60.50
CA GLU A 328 -26.12 28.68 -61.95
C GLU A 328 -24.79 28.66 -62.72
N SER A 329 -24.87 28.02 -63.89
CA SER A 329 -23.84 27.65 -64.84
C SER A 329 -22.91 28.73 -65.35
N SER A 330 -21.66 28.39 -65.51
CA SER A 330 -20.85 28.77 -66.64
C SER A 330 -19.88 27.65 -66.97
N ALA A 331 -19.91 27.26 -68.28
CA ALA A 331 -19.31 26.05 -68.82
C ALA A 331 -17.77 26.17 -69.11
N PRO A 332 -17.12 25.18 -69.71
CA PRO A 332 -15.91 24.54 -69.15
C PRO A 332 -14.60 24.87 -69.91
N LYS A 333 -13.46 24.66 -69.30
CA LYS A 333 -12.20 24.41 -70.03
C LYS A 333 -11.45 23.23 -69.47
N SER A 334 -11.02 22.37 -70.38
CA SER A 334 -10.40 21.08 -70.37
C SER A 334 -8.94 21.02 -69.91
N LYS A 335 -8.64 19.93 -69.13
CA LYS A 335 -7.50 19.00 -69.20
C LYS A 335 -6.09 19.49 -68.75
N PRO A 336 -5.20 18.60 -68.40
CA PRO A 336 -5.19 17.15 -68.35
C PRO A 336 -4.72 16.49 -67.03
N ALA A 337 -4.82 15.17 -67.00
CA ALA A 337 -4.49 14.21 -65.97
C ALA A 337 -2.97 14.09 -65.68
N ASP A 338 -2.69 13.75 -64.45
CA ASP A 338 -1.61 12.79 -64.20
C ASP A 338 -1.98 11.83 -63.04
N LYS A 339 -1.59 10.60 -63.29
CA LYS A 339 -1.79 9.42 -62.43
C LYS A 339 -0.84 9.45 -61.28
N ASP A 340 -1.25 8.93 -60.11
CA ASP A 340 -0.70 7.72 -59.54
C ASP A 340 -1.35 7.37 -58.19
N GLU A 341 -1.89 6.21 -58.15
CA GLU A 341 -2.02 5.13 -57.20
C GLU A 341 -1.49 5.35 -55.79
N ASN A 342 -2.36 5.26 -54.79
CA ASN A 342 -2.38 4.10 -53.87
C ASN A 342 -3.55 4.19 -52.91
N VAL A 343 -4.54 3.35 -53.16
CA VAL A 343 -5.69 3.11 -52.31
C VAL A 343 -5.29 2.06 -51.28
N THR A 344 -5.15 2.46 -50.05
CA THR A 344 -5.19 1.48 -48.95
C THR A 344 -6.57 1.57 -48.30
N GLN A 345 -7.33 0.52 -48.50
CA GLN A 345 -8.66 0.31 -47.92
C GLN A 345 -8.54 0.26 -46.40
N SER A 346 -9.21 1.16 -45.73
CA SER A 346 -9.53 1.02 -44.33
C SER A 346 -10.70 0.07 -44.16
N GLN A 347 -10.43 -1.08 -43.57
CA GLN A 347 -11.48 -2.01 -43.13
C GLN A 347 -12.31 -1.40 -41.99
N GLU A 348 -13.61 -1.33 -42.22
CA GLU A 348 -14.59 -1.13 -41.14
C GLU A 348 -14.44 -2.25 -40.09
N SER A 349 -13.94 -1.89 -38.89
CA SER A 349 -14.00 -2.76 -37.74
C SER A 349 -15.42 -2.77 -37.18
N LYS A 350 -16.16 -3.83 -37.42
CA LYS A 350 -17.41 -4.10 -36.69
C LYS A 350 -17.12 -4.16 -35.19
N LYS A 351 -17.74 -3.24 -34.44
CA LYS A 351 -17.70 -3.21 -32.97
C LYS A 351 -18.26 -4.54 -32.43
N LYS A 352 -17.38 -5.35 -31.83
CA LYS A 352 -17.79 -6.48 -31.00
C LYS A 352 -17.82 -6.01 -29.56
N GLY A 353 -18.94 -6.29 -28.86
CA GLY A 353 -19.14 -5.84 -27.49
C GLY A 353 -18.10 -6.42 -26.51
N PHE A 354 -18.00 -5.78 -25.34
CA PHE A 354 -17.07 -6.03 -24.23
C PHE A 354 -16.91 -7.52 -23.84
N LEU A 355 -17.94 -8.34 -24.06
CA LEU A 355 -17.91 -9.77 -23.73
C LEU A 355 -16.98 -10.64 -24.62
N GLN A 356 -16.48 -10.14 -25.76
CA GLN A 356 -15.52 -10.88 -26.58
C GLN A 356 -14.08 -10.79 -26.09
N PHE A 357 -13.79 -9.87 -25.21
CA PHE A 357 -12.44 -9.68 -24.66
C PHE A 357 -11.99 -10.91 -23.82
N PHE A 358 -12.93 -11.52 -23.09
CA PHE A 358 -12.64 -12.73 -22.29
C PHE A 358 -12.55 -14.04 -23.09
N ARG A 359 -13.00 -14.04 -24.35
CA ARG A 359 -13.00 -15.25 -25.19
C ARG A 359 -11.68 -15.49 -25.94
N ARG A 360 -10.80 -14.47 -26.02
CA ARG A 360 -9.58 -14.55 -26.83
C ARG A 360 -8.43 -15.33 -26.24
N SER A 361 -8.49 -15.71 -24.97
CA SER A 361 -7.42 -16.46 -24.29
C SER A 361 -7.55 -17.98 -24.39
N ARG A 362 -8.53 -18.54 -25.11
CA ARG A 362 -8.68 -20.01 -25.27
C ARG A 362 -8.11 -20.58 -26.56
N ASP A 363 -7.74 -19.78 -27.56
CA ASP A 363 -7.41 -20.28 -28.92
C ASP A 363 -5.92 -20.18 -29.30
N HIS A 364 -4.99 -20.07 -28.36
CA HIS A 364 -3.57 -20.14 -28.67
C HIS A 364 -2.94 -21.49 -28.28
N GLN A 365 -3.56 -22.59 -28.74
CA GLN A 365 -2.84 -23.85 -28.94
C GLN A 365 -3.55 -24.67 -30.01
N LYS A 366 -3.16 -24.51 -31.27
CA LYS A 366 -2.95 -25.57 -32.26
C LYS A 366 -2.54 -25.01 -33.61
N THR A 367 -1.26 -25.24 -33.90
CA THR A 367 -0.63 -25.69 -35.16
C THR A 367 -1.08 -25.17 -36.52
N ALA A 368 -0.06 -24.71 -37.21
CA ALA A 368 0.02 -24.44 -38.65
C ALA A 368 -0.43 -25.63 -39.50
N SER A 369 -1.08 -25.37 -40.61
CA SER A 369 -0.68 -25.76 -41.97
C SER A 369 -1.80 -25.54 -43.00
N GLU A 370 -1.33 -25.00 -44.11
CA GLU A 370 -1.69 -25.24 -45.51
C GLU A 370 -3.00 -24.75 -46.16
N LYS A 371 -2.74 -23.77 -47.03
CA LYS A 371 -3.01 -23.74 -48.53
C LYS A 371 -4.41 -23.72 -49.09
N ASP A 372 -4.54 -22.66 -49.91
CA ASP A 372 -5.12 -22.55 -51.26
C ASP A 372 -6.56 -23.02 -51.54
N LYS A 373 -7.38 -22.10 -52.02
CA LYS A 373 -7.85 -21.95 -53.42
C LYS A 373 -9.14 -21.17 -53.55
N SER A 374 -9.04 -20.26 -54.49
CA SER A 374 -10.02 -19.54 -55.30
C SER A 374 -11.41 -20.16 -55.50
N SER A 375 -12.44 -19.30 -55.49
CA SER A 375 -13.34 -19.19 -56.66
C SER A 375 -14.35 -18.04 -56.54
N THR A 376 -14.43 -17.35 -57.63
CA THR A 376 -15.40 -16.36 -58.14
C THR A 376 -16.85 -16.80 -58.08
N ALA A 377 -17.79 -15.91 -57.77
CA ALA A 377 -19.10 -15.82 -58.45
C ALA A 377 -19.78 -14.46 -58.24
N LYS A 378 -20.31 -14.00 -59.29
CA LYS A 378 -20.91 -12.72 -59.65
C LYS A 378 -22.30 -12.49 -59.08
N GLU A 379 -22.59 -11.15 -58.98
CA GLU A 379 -23.84 -10.46 -59.36
C GLU A 379 -25.21 -10.98 -58.89
N ASN A 380 -26.00 -10.12 -58.24
CA ASN A 380 -27.11 -9.43 -58.95
C ASN A 380 -27.76 -8.34 -58.12
N SER A 381 -27.88 -7.19 -58.77
CA SER A 381 -28.61 -5.98 -58.34
C SER A 381 -30.12 -6.15 -58.53
N VAL A 382 -30.92 -5.68 -57.55
CA VAL A 382 -32.30 -5.29 -57.83
C VAL A 382 -32.56 -3.92 -57.22
N ALA A 383 -32.77 -2.98 -58.07
CA ALA A 383 -33.17 -1.62 -57.77
C ALA A 383 -34.69 -1.54 -57.44
N GLN A 384 -35.02 -0.88 -56.34
CA GLN A 384 -36.39 -0.33 -56.13
C GLN A 384 -36.31 1.18 -55.99
N LYS A 385 -36.95 1.86 -56.94
CA LYS A 385 -37.21 3.31 -57.01
C LYS A 385 -38.24 3.68 -55.98
N ASN A 386 -37.96 4.68 -55.15
CA ASN A 386 -38.97 5.59 -54.66
C ASN A 386 -38.42 7.03 -54.65
N SER A 387 -39.14 7.87 -55.30
CA SER A 387 -38.87 9.27 -55.57
C SER A 387 -39.30 10.15 -54.41
N SER A 388 -38.36 10.90 -53.83
CA SER A 388 -38.61 12.21 -53.22
C SER A 388 -37.28 12.96 -53.12
N GLY A 389 -37.22 14.15 -53.68
CA GLY A 389 -36.24 15.25 -53.58
C GLY A 389 -34.79 14.88 -53.27
N LYS A 390 -33.97 14.57 -54.28
CA LYS A 390 -32.49 14.40 -54.08
C LYS A 390 -31.83 15.73 -53.75
N LYS A 391 -31.50 15.91 -52.49
CA LYS A 391 -30.44 16.86 -52.09
C LYS A 391 -29.11 16.28 -52.55
N THR A 392 -28.36 17.05 -53.34
CA THR A 392 -27.02 16.61 -53.80
C THR A 392 -26.03 16.89 -52.66
N LEU A 393 -25.58 15.86 -51.97
CA LEU A 393 -24.53 15.96 -50.97
C LEU A 393 -23.19 15.81 -51.68
N ARG A 394 -22.24 16.73 -51.41
CA ARG A 394 -20.84 16.62 -51.84
C ARG A 394 -19.99 16.35 -50.63
N SER A 395 -19.30 15.23 -50.65
CA SER A 395 -18.31 14.88 -49.64
C SER A 395 -17.08 15.79 -49.78
N VAL A 396 -16.80 16.56 -48.70
CA VAL A 396 -15.66 17.48 -48.64
C VAL A 396 -14.67 16.92 -47.63
N LYS A 397 -13.43 16.72 -48.07
CA LYS A 397 -12.31 16.30 -47.24
C LYS A 397 -11.97 17.43 -46.27
N LYS A 398 -12.10 17.19 -44.96
CA LYS A 398 -11.64 18.08 -43.89
C LYS A 398 -10.53 17.43 -43.10
N THR A 399 -9.53 18.19 -42.70
CA THR A 399 -8.47 17.76 -41.82
C THR A 399 -8.64 18.50 -40.51
N GLN A 400 -8.72 17.77 -39.40
CA GLN A 400 -8.80 18.31 -38.07
C GLN A 400 -7.58 17.84 -37.29
N ARG A 401 -6.90 18.78 -36.60
CA ARG A 401 -5.87 18.43 -35.64
C ARG A 401 -6.56 18.02 -34.33
N VAL A 402 -6.35 16.80 -33.91
CA VAL A 402 -6.91 16.26 -32.67
C VAL A 402 -5.74 15.97 -31.72
N LEU A 403 -5.82 16.47 -30.50
CA LEU A 403 -4.82 16.22 -29.48
C LEU A 403 -4.78 14.71 -29.18
N ARG A 404 -3.65 14.06 -29.52
CA ARG A 404 -3.45 12.63 -29.31
C ARG A 404 -3.00 12.34 -27.89
N SER A 405 -2.06 13.11 -27.39
CA SER A 405 -1.55 13.01 -26.02
C SER A 405 -0.92 14.33 -25.59
N SER A 406 -1.01 14.60 -24.31
CA SER A 406 -0.27 15.65 -23.64
C SER A 406 0.64 14.96 -22.62
N HIS A 407 1.93 15.18 -22.70
CA HIS A 407 2.89 14.58 -21.79
C HIS A 407 4.00 15.55 -21.45
N TYR A 408 4.64 15.31 -20.32
CA TYR A 408 5.79 16.10 -19.88
C TYR A 408 7.08 15.43 -20.33
N VAL A 409 8.06 16.23 -20.78
CA VAL A 409 9.38 15.77 -21.25
C VAL A 409 10.45 16.70 -20.71
N TYR A 410 11.54 16.14 -20.23
CA TYR A 410 12.70 16.91 -19.84
C TYR A 410 13.53 17.29 -21.08
N LYS A 411 13.80 18.59 -21.23
CA LYS A 411 14.73 19.12 -22.23
C LYS A 411 16.01 19.58 -21.57
N LYS A 412 17.14 19.16 -22.10
CA LYS A 412 18.45 19.57 -21.62
C LYS A 412 18.67 21.06 -21.93
N VAL A 413 19.16 21.81 -20.94
CA VAL A 413 19.63 23.19 -21.12
C VAL A 413 20.98 23.16 -21.82
N ASN A 414 21.09 23.87 -22.91
CA ASN A 414 22.33 23.95 -23.72
C ASN A 414 23.40 24.79 -23.03
N GLY A 415 24.64 24.37 -23.11
CA GLY A 415 25.80 25.07 -22.55
C GLY A 415 26.29 24.53 -21.21
N ILE A 416 25.64 23.51 -20.64
CA ILE A 416 26.11 22.82 -19.43
C ILE A 416 26.14 21.30 -19.67
N ASP A 417 27.35 20.76 -19.82
CA ASP A 417 27.56 19.33 -20.04
C ASP A 417 28.29 18.65 -18.85
N ALA A 418 28.13 19.21 -17.66
CA ALA A 418 28.77 18.73 -16.45
C ALA A 418 27.78 18.76 -15.27
N LYS A 419 28.24 18.25 -14.16
CA LYS A 419 27.51 18.12 -12.90
C LYS A 419 27.02 19.48 -12.40
N VAL A 420 25.69 19.62 -12.19
CA VAL A 420 25.03 20.77 -11.58
C VAL A 420 24.60 20.38 -10.17
N THR A 421 25.14 21.06 -9.17
CA THR A 421 24.93 20.71 -7.77
C THR A 421 24.00 21.64 -7.01
N GLN A 422 23.83 22.87 -7.52
CA GLN A 422 23.00 23.88 -6.89
C GLN A 422 22.23 24.70 -7.93
N LEU A 423 21.02 25.11 -7.51
CA LEU A 423 20.16 26.06 -8.24
C LEU A 423 19.65 27.08 -7.23
N PHE A 424 19.75 28.35 -7.54
CA PHE A 424 19.26 29.43 -6.70
C PHE A 424 18.90 30.66 -7.54
N GLU A 425 18.17 31.59 -6.92
CA GLU A 425 17.62 32.76 -7.60
C GLU A 425 18.21 34.05 -7.01
N LEU A 426 18.49 35.04 -7.89
CA LEU A 426 18.78 36.40 -7.50
C LEU A 426 18.15 37.36 -8.54
N ASP A 427 17.38 38.33 -8.06
CA ASP A 427 16.76 39.40 -8.91
C ASP A 427 15.98 38.83 -10.11
N GLY A 428 15.22 37.74 -9.92
CA GLY A 428 14.45 37.12 -10.99
C GLY A 428 15.31 36.41 -12.05
N LYS A 429 16.55 36.03 -11.72
CA LYS A 429 17.45 35.25 -12.56
C LYS A 429 17.75 33.92 -11.90
N LEU A 430 17.60 32.85 -12.67
CA LEU A 430 17.99 31.51 -12.21
C LEU A 430 19.47 31.28 -12.46
N ILE A 431 20.18 30.86 -11.43
CA ILE A 431 21.62 30.56 -11.47
C ILE A 431 21.82 29.08 -11.20
N ALA A 432 22.59 28.42 -12.06
CA ALA A 432 23.03 27.04 -11.90
C ALA A 432 24.52 27.01 -11.59
N ALA A 433 24.92 26.29 -10.55
CA ALA A 433 26.32 26.15 -10.15
C ALA A 433 26.72 24.67 -10.05
N GLY A 434 27.97 24.39 -10.40
CA GLY A 434 28.50 23.02 -10.35
C GLY A 434 29.93 22.90 -10.85
N LEU A 435 30.29 21.70 -11.33
CA LEU A 435 31.69 21.42 -11.71
C LEU A 435 32.17 22.14 -12.98
N ALA A 436 31.25 22.56 -13.86
CA ALA A 436 31.62 23.33 -15.03
C ALA A 436 31.72 24.83 -14.74
N GLY A 437 31.23 25.29 -13.59
CA GLY A 437 31.17 26.69 -13.23
C GLY A 437 29.78 27.13 -12.78
N ALA A 438 29.53 28.44 -12.88
CA ALA A 438 28.24 29.07 -12.60
C ALA A 438 27.68 29.73 -13.89
N PHE A 439 26.38 29.57 -14.08
CA PHE A 439 25.67 29.96 -15.29
C PHE A 439 24.35 30.64 -14.96
N GLU A 440 24.03 31.73 -15.64
CA GLU A 440 22.70 32.30 -15.69
C GLU A 440 21.87 31.53 -16.71
N ILE A 441 20.68 31.14 -16.32
CA ILE A 441 19.79 30.28 -17.14
C ILE A 441 18.71 31.15 -17.79
N ASN A 442 18.74 31.20 -19.11
CA ASN A 442 17.71 31.83 -19.93
C ASN A 442 17.01 30.76 -20.77
N GLU A 443 15.81 30.40 -20.40
CA GLU A 443 15.03 29.30 -20.99
C GLU A 443 15.84 27.99 -21.08
N LEU A 444 16.24 27.55 -22.27
CA LEU A 444 17.04 26.35 -22.55
C LEU A 444 18.50 26.65 -22.87
N HIS A 445 18.99 27.84 -22.51
CA HIS A 445 20.37 28.26 -22.75
C HIS A 445 21.03 28.74 -21.47
N ALA A 446 22.26 28.34 -21.27
CA ALA A 446 23.10 28.79 -20.17
C ALA A 446 24.13 29.79 -20.61
N LYS A 447 24.21 30.91 -19.90
CA LYS A 447 25.21 31.98 -20.11
C LYS A 447 26.24 31.91 -18.98
N PRO A 448 27.53 31.74 -19.25
CA PRO A 448 28.53 31.60 -18.20
C PRO A 448 28.70 32.89 -17.39
N ILE A 449 28.78 32.74 -16.06
CA ILE A 449 29.17 33.79 -15.11
C ILE A 449 30.63 33.56 -14.68
N LEU A 450 30.97 32.28 -14.35
CA LEU A 450 32.28 31.87 -13.93
C LEU A 450 32.54 30.43 -14.44
N GLU A 451 33.69 30.20 -15.06
CA GLU A 451 34.10 28.92 -15.64
C GLU A 451 35.13 28.18 -14.77
N GLU A 452 34.94 28.19 -13.46
CA GLU A 452 35.76 27.46 -12.47
C GLU A 452 34.84 26.50 -11.67
N PRO A 453 35.34 25.32 -11.25
CA PRO A 453 34.53 24.40 -10.45
C PRO A 453 34.03 25.01 -9.14
N ILE A 454 32.74 25.01 -8.93
CA ILE A 454 32.07 25.61 -7.78
C ILE A 454 31.79 24.53 -6.72
N LEU A 455 32.18 24.80 -5.47
CA LEU A 455 31.87 24.01 -4.30
C LEU A 455 30.47 24.38 -3.77
N THR A 456 30.26 25.69 -3.53
CA THR A 456 28.94 26.22 -3.12
C THR A 456 28.75 27.63 -3.67
N GLY A 457 27.50 27.99 -3.93
CA GLY A 457 27.07 29.31 -4.36
C GLY A 457 26.05 29.90 -3.39
N TYR A 458 26.00 31.21 -3.28
CA TYR A 458 25.06 31.92 -2.44
C TYR A 458 24.65 33.24 -3.09
N ALA A 459 23.38 33.55 -3.09
CA ALA A 459 22.84 34.85 -3.50
C ALA A 459 22.56 35.71 -2.27
N SER A 460 23.37 36.73 -2.06
CA SER A 460 23.15 37.70 -1.00
C SER A 460 22.14 38.76 -1.46
N ALA A 461 20.95 38.72 -0.85
CA ALA A 461 19.92 39.74 -1.13
C ALA A 461 20.30 41.12 -0.53
N ASN A 462 21.01 41.12 0.63
CA ASN A 462 21.42 42.36 1.28
C ASN A 462 22.44 43.17 0.44
N LEU A 463 23.35 42.44 -0.20
CA LEU A 463 24.44 43.05 -0.98
C LEU A 463 24.13 43.08 -2.47
N ASN A 464 23.09 42.43 -2.93
CA ASN A 464 22.73 42.24 -4.33
C ASN A 464 23.91 41.68 -5.16
N VAL A 465 24.52 40.60 -4.66
CA VAL A 465 25.64 39.89 -5.29
C VAL A 465 25.50 38.40 -5.22
N VAL A 466 26.19 37.73 -6.10
CA VAL A 466 26.35 36.26 -6.03
C VAL A 466 27.77 35.91 -5.60
N LEU A 467 27.87 35.00 -4.66
CA LEU A 467 29.15 34.53 -4.18
C LEU A 467 29.32 33.05 -4.56
N PHE A 468 30.55 32.70 -4.99
CA PHE A 468 30.93 31.33 -5.32
C PHE A 468 32.18 30.94 -4.58
N SER A 469 32.11 29.91 -3.74
CA SER A 469 33.28 29.22 -3.22
C SER A 469 33.75 28.18 -4.23
N THR A 470 35.00 28.26 -4.61
CA THR A 470 35.58 27.36 -5.59
C THR A 470 36.33 26.19 -4.94
N TYR A 471 36.60 25.13 -5.68
CA TYR A 471 37.43 24.01 -5.19
C TYR A 471 38.89 24.44 -4.99
N SER A 472 39.33 25.57 -5.55
CA SER A 472 40.66 26.17 -5.33
C SER A 472 40.77 26.99 -4.03
N SER A 473 39.73 26.93 -3.15
CA SER A 473 39.68 27.64 -1.86
C SER A 473 39.56 29.17 -1.99
N GLU A 474 39.04 29.67 -3.08
CA GLU A 474 38.80 31.09 -3.32
C GLU A 474 37.31 31.41 -3.33
N VAL A 475 36.94 32.56 -2.85
CA VAL A 475 35.57 33.08 -2.93
C VAL A 475 35.50 34.19 -4.00
N ARG A 476 34.73 33.92 -5.06
CA ARG A 476 34.48 34.85 -6.16
C ARG A 476 33.15 35.55 -5.96
N VAL A 477 33.11 36.84 -6.19
CA VAL A 477 31.89 37.68 -6.06
C VAL A 477 31.53 38.32 -7.38
N PHE A 478 30.27 38.25 -7.74
CA PHE A 478 29.74 38.84 -8.96
C PHE A 478 28.50 39.66 -8.68
N GLN A 479 28.36 40.77 -9.40
CA GLN A 479 27.19 41.64 -9.37
C GLN A 479 26.58 41.72 -10.76
N SER A 480 25.27 41.62 -10.86
CA SER A 480 24.54 41.90 -12.09
C SER A 480 24.52 43.42 -12.36
N THR A 481 24.78 43.80 -13.61
CA THR A 481 24.72 45.20 -14.06
C THR A 481 23.43 45.47 -14.83
N GLU A 482 23.04 46.73 -14.97
CA GLU A 482 21.84 47.15 -15.72
C GLU A 482 21.81 46.65 -17.18
N ASN A 483 22.95 46.26 -17.74
CA ASN A 483 23.09 45.76 -19.11
C ASN A 483 23.09 44.20 -19.16
N ASP A 484 22.60 43.51 -18.19
CA ASP A 484 22.59 42.04 -18.07
C ASP A 484 23.98 41.37 -18.20
N GLN A 485 25.01 42.07 -17.72
CA GLN A 485 26.37 41.55 -17.64
C GLN A 485 26.77 41.34 -16.20
N TRP A 486 27.52 40.26 -15.94
CA TRP A 486 28.09 40.00 -14.64
C TRP A 486 29.46 40.62 -14.49
N LYS A 487 29.63 41.46 -13.46
CA LYS A 487 30.88 42.10 -13.10
C LYS A 487 31.49 41.45 -11.90
N SER A 488 32.74 41.00 -11.99
CA SER A 488 33.50 40.49 -10.87
C SER A 488 33.86 41.59 -9.89
N LEU A 489 33.69 41.31 -8.60
CA LEU A 489 34.07 42.22 -7.51
C LEU A 489 35.10 41.49 -6.63
N ASN A 490 36.32 42.08 -6.53
CA ASN A 490 37.47 41.40 -5.88
C ASN A 490 37.63 41.86 -4.43
N PHE A 491 36.58 41.80 -3.61
CA PHE A 491 36.71 42.28 -2.22
C PHE A 491 36.93 41.14 -1.19
N LEU A 492 37.00 39.85 -1.59
CA LEU A 492 37.20 38.69 -0.73
C LEU A 492 38.54 37.97 -0.99
N GLU A 493 39.55 38.64 -1.53
CA GLU A 493 40.88 38.06 -1.83
C GLU A 493 41.63 37.54 -0.56
N ASN A 494 41.20 37.94 0.64
CA ASN A 494 41.83 37.53 1.90
C ASN A 494 41.14 36.30 2.56
N VAL A 495 40.17 35.65 1.94
CA VAL A 495 39.52 34.42 2.40
C VAL A 495 40.01 33.27 1.53
N ASP A 496 41.02 32.56 2.07
CA ASP A 496 41.72 31.48 1.38
C ASP A 496 41.32 30.11 1.98
N ASP A 497 40.00 29.83 1.99
CA ASP A 497 39.40 28.63 2.51
C ASP A 497 38.26 28.10 1.65
N ARG A 498 38.00 26.79 1.78
CA ARG A 498 36.81 26.18 1.21
C ARG A 498 35.60 26.51 2.06
N ILE A 499 34.70 27.34 1.53
CA ILE A 499 33.47 27.72 2.20
C ILE A 499 32.34 26.79 1.77
N TYR A 500 31.69 26.16 2.75
CA TYR A 500 30.63 25.18 2.55
C TYR A 500 29.23 25.78 2.73
N ALA A 501 29.10 26.84 3.53
CA ALA A 501 27.84 27.55 3.71
C ALA A 501 28.07 29.06 3.84
N MET A 502 27.12 29.86 3.34
CA MET A 502 27.15 31.31 3.39
C MET A 502 25.78 31.82 3.79
N VAL A 503 25.72 32.92 4.52
CA VAL A 503 24.46 33.55 4.92
C VAL A 503 24.66 35.04 5.22
N ASP A 504 23.66 35.86 4.88
CA ASP A 504 23.59 37.27 5.29
C ASP A 504 23.32 37.35 6.80
N GLY A 505 24.08 38.22 7.48
CA GLY A 505 23.89 38.54 8.89
C GLY A 505 22.99 39.76 9.12
N ILE A 506 23.23 40.49 10.21
CA ILE A 506 22.47 41.70 10.53
C ILE A 506 23.04 42.89 9.73
N GLY A 507 22.19 43.60 9.02
CA GLY A 507 22.62 44.73 8.15
C GLY A 507 23.53 44.25 7.03
N ASP A 508 24.71 44.86 6.89
CA ASP A 508 25.66 44.52 5.86
C ASP A 508 26.69 43.46 6.28
N GLU A 509 26.34 42.59 7.26
CA GLU A 509 27.17 41.46 7.64
C GLU A 509 27.02 40.29 6.68
N LEU A 510 28.11 39.67 6.33
CA LEU A 510 28.16 38.40 5.59
C LEU A 510 28.92 37.35 6.41
N TRP A 511 28.39 36.14 6.47
CA TRP A 511 28.99 35.00 7.15
C TRP A 511 29.38 33.93 6.15
N LEU A 512 30.64 33.46 6.26
CA LEU A 512 31.20 32.40 5.45
C LEU A 512 31.67 31.28 6.37
N CYS A 513 31.12 30.05 6.21
CA CYS A 513 31.41 28.93 7.08
C CYS A 513 32.28 27.88 6.38
N ALA A 514 33.49 27.67 6.90
CA ALA A 514 34.32 26.52 6.63
C ALA A 514 34.01 25.38 7.64
N LEU A 515 34.65 24.23 7.53
CA LEU A 515 34.34 23.08 8.40
C LEU A 515 34.77 23.27 9.87
N ASP A 516 35.81 24.08 10.12
CA ASP A 516 36.44 24.28 11.43
C ASP A 516 36.33 25.71 11.96
N LYS A 517 35.88 26.65 11.14
CA LYS A 517 35.79 28.08 11.47
C LYS A 517 34.75 28.79 10.65
N ALA A 518 34.29 29.92 11.14
CA ALA A 518 33.43 30.83 10.43
C ALA A 518 34.09 32.21 10.30
N TYR A 519 33.90 32.87 9.18
CA TYR A 519 34.30 34.25 8.94
C TYR A 519 33.11 35.16 9.02
N ARG A 520 33.18 36.15 9.89
CA ARG A 520 32.23 37.25 9.95
C ARG A 520 32.86 38.45 9.23
N LEU A 521 32.19 38.95 8.21
CA LEU A 521 32.63 40.07 7.41
C LEU A 521 31.66 41.26 7.62
N ASP A 522 32.21 42.41 7.95
CA ASP A 522 31.48 43.64 8.01
C ASP A 522 31.75 44.39 6.68
N ILE A 523 30.72 44.63 5.87
CA ILE A 523 30.82 45.20 4.53
C ILE A 523 30.20 46.59 4.57
N ALA A 524 30.91 47.61 4.01
CA ALA A 524 30.37 48.94 3.82
C ALA A 524 30.88 49.49 2.51
N GLU A 525 29.99 50.13 1.76
CA GLU A 525 30.28 50.74 0.47
C GLU A 525 30.87 49.74 -0.56
N GLY A 526 30.45 48.46 -0.50
CA GLY A 526 30.94 47.40 -1.38
C GLY A 526 32.38 46.94 -1.11
N GLN A 527 32.94 47.27 0.09
CA GLN A 527 34.28 46.86 0.52
C GLN A 527 34.20 46.20 1.90
N VAL A 528 35.03 45.19 2.13
CA VAL A 528 35.20 44.56 3.46
C VAL A 528 35.97 45.52 4.35
N LYS A 529 35.31 45.99 5.41
CA LYS A 529 35.91 46.87 6.45
C LYS A 529 36.62 46.06 7.53
N ASN A 530 36.06 44.85 7.86
CA ASN A 530 36.61 44.01 8.90
C ASN A 530 36.33 42.53 8.56
N ILE A 531 37.30 41.66 8.85
CA ILE A 531 37.16 40.22 8.77
C ILE A 531 37.50 39.65 10.16
N GLN A 532 36.57 38.95 10.77
CA GLN A 532 36.77 38.27 12.04
C GLN A 532 36.66 36.78 11.83
N THR A 533 37.67 36.06 12.26
CA THR A 533 37.69 34.57 12.24
C THR A 533 37.25 34.05 13.58
N ILE A 534 36.30 33.11 13.61
CA ILE A 534 35.71 32.48 14.79
C ILE A 534 35.88 30.98 14.65
N SER A 535 36.59 30.36 15.59
CA SER A 535 36.76 28.90 15.59
C SER A 535 35.47 28.21 15.98
N ILE A 536 35.20 27.04 15.38
CA ILE A 536 34.10 26.17 15.72
C ILE A 536 34.65 25.03 16.58
N ASP A 537 34.18 24.91 17.81
CA ASP A 537 34.52 23.80 18.67
C ASP A 537 33.90 22.50 18.11
N ASN A 538 34.65 21.39 18.14
CA ASN A 538 34.27 20.11 17.55
C ASN A 538 33.95 20.22 16.04
N PRO A 539 34.96 20.48 15.20
CA PRO A 539 34.78 20.66 13.78
C PRO A 539 34.22 19.38 13.14
N THR A 540 33.38 19.57 12.13
CA THR A 540 32.87 18.48 11.29
C THR A 540 33.80 18.21 10.12
N TYR A 541 33.78 16.97 9.61
CA TYR A 541 34.51 16.60 8.39
C TYR A 541 33.58 16.35 7.20
N ASN A 542 32.26 16.37 7.43
CA ASN A 542 31.28 15.98 6.42
C ASN A 542 30.58 17.18 5.76
N ASN A 543 29.78 17.89 6.52
CA ASN A 543 28.97 19.00 6.02
C ASN A 543 28.70 20.01 7.13
N ILE A 544 28.51 21.25 6.76
CA ILE A 544 28.11 22.33 7.63
C ILE A 544 27.09 23.20 6.89
N THR A 545 26.10 23.70 7.60
CA THR A 545 25.17 24.68 7.09
C THR A 545 24.88 25.78 8.12
N CYS A 546 24.43 26.93 7.66
CA CYS A 546 24.11 28.05 8.53
C CYS A 546 22.87 28.79 8.03
N ILE A 547 22.16 29.40 9.02
CA ILE A 547 21.03 30.29 8.76
C ILE A 547 21.10 31.53 9.66
N HIS A 548 20.44 32.59 9.22
CA HIS A 548 20.16 33.76 10.04
C HIS A 548 18.73 33.67 10.59
N TRP A 549 18.59 33.49 11.88
CA TRP A 549 17.29 33.32 12.55
C TRP A 549 17.22 34.11 13.87
N ASN A 550 16.18 34.91 14.07
CA ASN A 550 15.97 35.72 15.28
C ASN A 550 17.17 36.60 15.70
N ASN A 551 17.81 37.21 14.74
CA ASN A 551 19.04 38.03 14.91
C ASN A 551 20.28 37.24 15.34
N ASP A 552 20.23 35.93 15.38
CA ASP A 552 21.36 35.05 15.64
C ASP A 552 21.78 34.28 14.39
N ILE A 553 23.05 33.95 14.31
CA ILE A 553 23.53 32.97 13.33
C ILE A 553 23.50 31.61 13.98
N ILE A 554 22.76 30.71 13.36
CA ILE A 554 22.65 29.32 13.75
C ILE A 554 23.41 28.48 12.73
N LEU A 555 24.27 27.61 13.24
CA LEU A 555 25.07 26.67 12.48
C LEU A 555 24.63 25.26 12.83
N ALA A 556 24.51 24.39 11.83
CA ALA A 556 24.26 22.97 12.05
C ALA A 556 25.37 22.15 11.43
N ASN A 557 25.83 21.14 12.16
CA ASN A 557 26.77 20.14 11.69
C ASN A 557 26.39 18.76 12.25
N ASP A 558 27.19 17.74 11.99
CA ASP A 558 26.97 16.38 12.46
C ASP A 558 27.15 16.21 13.99
N GLN A 559 27.57 17.25 14.72
CA GLN A 559 27.66 17.25 16.18
C GLN A 559 26.46 17.90 16.87
N GLY A 560 25.70 18.73 16.16
CA GLY A 560 24.51 19.39 16.68
C GLY A 560 24.28 20.78 16.10
N PHE A 561 23.54 21.59 16.84
CA PHE A 561 23.26 22.97 16.51
C PHE A 561 24.07 23.91 17.39
N LEU A 562 24.66 24.93 16.77
CA LEU A 562 25.47 25.94 17.44
C LEU A 562 24.87 27.31 17.17
N ARG A 563 24.83 28.17 18.20
CA ARG A 563 24.37 29.57 18.11
C ARG A 563 25.56 30.50 18.38
N PHE A 564 25.72 31.53 17.60
CA PHE A 564 26.74 32.54 17.80
C PHE A 564 26.37 33.50 18.94
N ASP A 565 27.16 33.47 20.00
CA ASP A 565 27.07 34.48 21.09
C ASP A 565 27.90 35.68 20.71
N ARG A 566 27.23 36.80 20.36
CA ARG A 566 27.89 38.06 19.96
C ARG A 566 28.69 38.70 21.10
N ARG A 567 28.38 38.40 22.39
CA ARG A 567 29.08 38.99 23.54
C ARG A 567 30.38 38.29 23.85
N LYS A 568 30.38 36.98 23.73
CA LYS A 568 31.56 36.15 23.96
C LYS A 568 32.37 35.92 22.70
N ASN A 569 31.80 36.18 21.54
CA ASN A 569 32.39 35.97 20.22
C ASN A 569 32.78 34.51 19.95
N VAL A 570 31.91 33.58 20.35
CA VAL A 570 32.08 32.14 20.17
C VAL A 570 30.76 31.51 19.76
N PHE A 571 30.84 30.32 19.16
CA PHE A 571 29.68 29.45 18.94
C PHE A 571 29.39 28.62 20.20
N GLU A 572 28.14 28.63 20.69
CA GLU A 572 27.68 27.85 21.82
C GLU A 572 26.70 26.78 21.37
N HIS A 573 26.78 25.60 21.93
CA HIS A 573 25.89 24.49 21.63
C HIS A 573 24.45 24.78 22.09
N ILE A 574 23.44 24.38 21.31
CA ILE A 574 22.02 24.49 21.64
C ILE A 574 21.55 23.14 22.17
N ASP A 575 21.67 22.93 23.49
CA ASP A 575 21.31 21.65 24.13
C ASP A 575 19.81 21.29 24.07
N SER A 576 18.96 22.25 23.76
CA SER A 576 17.51 22.03 23.64
C SER A 576 17.08 21.38 22.31
N LEU A 577 17.97 21.32 21.33
CA LEU A 577 17.71 20.70 20.04
C LEU A 577 18.41 19.35 19.97
N SER A 578 17.66 18.35 19.51
CA SER A 578 18.22 17.01 19.28
C SER A 578 19.27 17.03 18.15
N LYS A 579 20.27 16.17 18.26
CA LYS A 579 21.33 16.04 17.27
C LYS A 579 20.76 15.63 15.91
N PRO A 580 21.07 16.36 14.81
CA PRO A 580 20.58 16.01 13.49
C PRO A 580 21.37 14.84 12.90
N ILE A 581 20.67 13.93 12.21
CA ILE A 581 21.27 12.87 11.38
C ILE A 581 21.40 13.35 9.94
N HIS A 582 20.32 13.94 9.42
CA HIS A 582 20.28 14.59 8.11
C HIS A 582 19.82 16.03 8.29
N TYR A 583 20.45 16.95 7.58
CA TYR A 583 20.08 18.36 7.61
C TYR A 583 20.34 19.04 6.28
N PHE A 584 19.44 19.93 5.90
CA PHE A 584 19.44 20.68 4.64
C PHE A 584 19.04 22.12 4.92
N SER A 585 19.61 23.08 4.19
CA SER A 585 19.30 24.50 4.40
C SER A 585 19.10 25.22 3.08
N ASP A 586 18.24 26.24 3.11
CA ASP A 586 18.07 27.24 2.06
C ASP A 586 18.67 28.61 2.42
N GLY A 587 19.37 28.71 3.56
CA GLY A 587 19.89 29.98 4.11
C GLY A 587 18.94 30.65 5.10
N GLU A 588 17.65 30.36 5.09
CA GLU A 588 16.64 30.90 6.02
C GLU A 588 16.06 29.83 6.96
N ASN A 589 16.08 28.58 6.53
CA ASN A 589 15.55 27.44 7.27
C ASN A 589 16.53 26.28 7.23
N ILE A 590 16.57 25.50 8.32
CA ILE A 590 17.23 24.19 8.36
C ILE A 590 16.14 23.12 8.56
N LEU A 591 15.94 22.26 7.57
CA LEU A 591 15.15 21.04 7.69
C LEU A 591 16.08 19.93 8.18
N TYR A 592 15.72 19.27 9.27
CA TYR A 592 16.57 18.21 9.84
C TYR A 592 15.76 17.03 10.37
N ASN A 593 16.40 15.87 10.38
CA ASN A 593 15.87 14.64 10.97
C ASN A 593 16.76 14.24 12.18
N ASP A 594 16.11 13.93 13.30
CA ASP A 594 16.77 13.54 14.56
C ASP A 594 16.61 12.03 14.87
N ASN A 595 16.33 11.20 13.87
CA ASN A 595 16.00 9.78 13.96
C ASN A 595 14.56 9.47 14.43
N HIS A 596 13.82 10.46 14.90
CA HIS A 596 12.43 10.28 15.35
C HIS A 596 11.47 11.01 14.43
N ALA A 597 11.80 12.24 14.05
CA ALA A 597 10.93 13.08 13.26
C ALA A 597 11.71 14.06 12.38
N TRP A 598 11.06 14.52 11.31
CA TRP A 598 11.51 15.66 10.54
C TRP A 598 11.06 16.95 11.22
N ASN A 599 11.99 17.88 11.41
CA ASN A 599 11.79 19.15 12.05
C ASN A 599 12.32 20.28 11.15
N ILE A 600 11.80 21.49 11.33
CA ILE A 600 12.30 22.68 10.65
C ILE A 600 12.64 23.77 11.68
N LEU A 601 13.81 24.35 11.52
CA LEU A 601 14.28 25.48 12.30
C LEU A 601 14.43 26.68 11.38
N GLY A 602 13.89 27.84 11.72
CA GLY A 602 13.97 29.05 10.90
C GLY A 602 12.64 29.75 10.74
N LYS A 603 12.46 30.52 9.66
CA LYS A 603 11.25 31.33 9.40
C LYS A 603 9.99 30.46 9.19
N ALA A 604 10.14 29.25 8.69
CA ALA A 604 9.05 28.29 8.45
C ALA A 604 8.74 27.42 9.67
N HIS A 605 9.14 27.79 10.86
CA HIS A 605 8.89 27.05 12.08
C HIS A 605 7.38 26.84 12.32
N GLY A 606 6.95 25.59 12.54
CA GLY A 606 5.55 25.22 12.81
C GLY A 606 4.79 24.57 11.65
N GLN A 607 5.43 24.15 10.56
CA GLN A 607 4.79 23.34 9.52
C GLN A 607 4.35 21.98 10.06
N SER A 608 3.06 21.67 9.92
CA SER A 608 2.41 20.53 10.58
C SER A 608 2.55 19.16 9.87
N ASN A 609 3.07 19.13 8.64
CA ASN A 609 2.97 17.93 7.79
C ASN A 609 4.32 17.27 7.48
N LEU A 610 5.41 17.70 8.14
CA LEU A 610 6.76 17.17 7.90
C LEU A 610 6.90 15.68 8.24
N GLN A 611 6.07 15.15 9.12
CA GLN A 611 6.03 13.71 9.42
C GLN A 611 5.75 12.85 8.17
N LEU A 612 5.12 13.40 7.12
CA LEU A 612 4.91 12.72 5.85
C LEU A 612 6.22 12.43 5.11
N LEU A 613 7.29 13.16 5.38
CA LEU A 613 8.61 12.90 4.81
C LEU A 613 9.16 11.52 5.23
N ASN A 614 8.66 10.94 6.33
CA ASN A 614 8.97 9.57 6.73
C ASN A 614 8.49 8.50 5.72
N LEU A 615 7.56 8.86 4.81
CA LEU A 615 7.17 7.99 3.69
C LEU A 615 8.29 7.80 2.67
N LEU A 616 9.21 8.76 2.58
CA LEU A 616 10.35 8.72 1.68
C LEU A 616 11.58 8.29 2.48
N GLN A 617 12.12 7.13 2.14
CA GLN A 617 13.34 6.63 2.80
C GLN A 617 14.55 7.37 2.25
N ASN A 618 15.49 7.74 3.13
CA ASN A 618 16.83 8.21 2.81
C ASN A 618 16.86 9.39 1.82
N LEU A 619 16.45 10.56 2.29
CA LEU A 619 16.55 11.80 1.51
C LEU A 619 18.02 12.20 1.39
N ARG A 620 18.50 12.34 0.14
CA ARG A 620 19.86 12.79 -0.18
C ARG A 620 19.95 14.31 -0.37
N PHE A 621 18.87 14.92 -0.84
CA PHE A 621 18.79 16.34 -1.10
C PHE A 621 17.38 16.87 -0.82
N VAL A 622 17.32 18.04 -0.22
CA VAL A 622 16.08 18.81 -0.05
C VAL A 622 16.35 20.26 -0.43
N SER A 623 15.53 20.79 -1.31
CA SER A 623 15.45 22.23 -1.58
C SER A 623 14.12 22.76 -1.05
N ILE A 624 14.18 23.83 -0.29
CA ILE A 624 13.01 24.49 0.28
C ILE A 624 12.63 25.62 -0.68
N ASP A 625 11.36 25.68 -1.10
CA ASP A 625 10.86 26.76 -1.94
C ASP A 625 10.79 28.08 -1.14
N GLN A 626 10.88 29.23 -1.80
CA GLN A 626 10.96 30.55 -1.20
C GLN A 626 9.90 30.86 -0.12
N ASN A 627 8.75 30.20 -0.18
CA ASN A 627 7.68 30.32 0.83
C ASN A 627 7.69 29.19 1.87
N ALA A 628 8.68 28.30 1.85
CA ALA A 628 8.80 27.11 2.69
C ALA A 628 7.58 26.18 2.67
N GLN A 629 6.69 26.34 1.69
CA GLN A 629 5.45 25.55 1.57
C GLN A 629 5.65 24.33 0.70
N ASN A 630 6.58 24.38 -0.24
CA ASN A 630 6.91 23.26 -1.12
C ASN A 630 8.36 22.85 -0.92
N LEU A 631 8.61 21.54 -1.03
CA LEU A 631 9.95 20.99 -0.94
C LEU A 631 10.23 20.16 -2.19
N TRP A 632 11.43 20.33 -2.77
CA TRP A 632 11.96 19.38 -3.72
C TRP A 632 12.81 18.35 -2.99
N LEU A 633 12.56 17.08 -3.23
CA LEU A 633 13.12 15.96 -2.49
C LEU A 633 13.77 14.98 -3.47
N ILE A 634 15.04 14.64 -3.23
CA ILE A 634 15.74 13.60 -3.99
C ILE A 634 16.13 12.49 -3.03
N THR A 635 15.72 11.25 -3.32
CA THR A 635 16.06 10.08 -2.54
C THR A 635 17.41 9.47 -2.97
N GLU A 636 17.97 8.61 -2.12
CA GLU A 636 19.18 7.83 -2.48
C GLU A 636 18.95 6.92 -3.70
N ASN A 637 17.72 6.47 -3.92
CA ASN A 637 17.33 5.67 -5.09
C ASN A 637 17.22 6.49 -6.39
N ASN A 638 17.66 7.75 -6.38
CA ASN A 638 17.61 8.65 -7.52
C ASN A 638 16.20 8.99 -8.00
N GLU A 639 15.24 9.09 -7.08
CA GLU A 639 13.87 9.50 -7.33
C GLU A 639 13.67 10.96 -6.93
N LEU A 640 12.89 11.70 -7.73
CA LEU A 640 12.58 13.09 -7.54
C LEU A 640 11.11 13.28 -7.18
N TYR A 641 10.87 13.94 -6.05
CA TYR A 641 9.53 14.28 -5.59
C TYR A 641 9.41 15.78 -5.32
N LYS A 642 8.22 16.31 -5.53
CA LYS A 642 7.81 17.62 -5.03
C LYS A 642 6.75 17.41 -3.95
N PHE A 643 6.99 17.99 -2.79
CA PHE A 643 6.06 18.01 -1.66
C PHE A 643 5.32 19.34 -1.63
N PHE A 644 4.00 19.29 -1.46
CA PHE A 644 3.11 20.45 -1.41
C PHE A 644 2.51 20.58 -0.01
N GLY A 645 3.16 21.30 0.89
CA GLY A 645 2.81 21.35 2.30
C GLY A 645 1.39 21.85 2.62
N GLU A 646 0.81 22.71 1.75
CA GLU A 646 -0.54 23.26 1.95
C GLU A 646 -1.68 22.31 1.55
N LYS A 647 -1.42 21.29 0.74
CA LYS A 647 -2.46 20.45 0.11
C LYS A 647 -2.84 19.19 0.89
N PHE A 648 -2.37 19.02 2.10
CA PHE A 648 -2.61 17.81 2.85
C PHE A 648 -3.92 17.86 3.62
N THR A 649 -4.81 16.90 3.33
CA THR A 649 -5.94 16.58 4.19
C THR A 649 -5.53 15.42 5.10
N PRO A 650 -5.64 15.56 6.43
CA PRO A 650 -5.23 14.50 7.35
C PRO A 650 -5.94 13.18 7.00
N TYR A 651 -5.15 12.15 6.79
CA TYR A 651 -5.61 10.79 6.59
C TYR A 651 -5.86 10.13 7.94
N GLU A 652 -7.07 9.68 8.18
CA GLU A 652 -7.38 8.85 9.34
C GLU A 652 -7.19 7.38 8.97
N ALA A 653 -6.01 6.85 9.20
CA ALA A 653 -5.79 5.42 9.15
C ALA A 653 -6.61 4.75 10.27
N GLY A 654 -7.71 4.12 9.89
CA GLY A 654 -8.66 3.53 10.85
C GLY A 654 -8.50 2.03 11.06
N ASN A 655 -7.50 1.39 10.46
CA ASN A 655 -7.36 -0.05 10.54
C ASN A 655 -6.64 -0.46 11.83
N GLN A 656 -7.33 -1.24 12.65
CA GLN A 656 -6.73 -1.82 13.86
C GLN A 656 -5.85 -3.01 13.51
N PRO A 657 -4.81 -3.31 14.31
CA PRO A 657 -4.05 -4.54 14.15
C PRO A 657 -4.95 -5.75 14.36
N LEU A 658 -4.63 -6.83 13.67
CA LEU A 658 -5.34 -8.10 13.75
C LEU A 658 -4.37 -9.26 13.98
N LEU A 659 -4.83 -10.27 14.67
CA LEU A 659 -4.13 -11.54 14.81
C LEU A 659 -4.35 -12.34 13.51
N ARG A 660 -3.27 -12.52 12.73
CA ARG A 660 -3.31 -13.23 11.45
C ARG A 660 -3.26 -14.74 11.62
N ALA A 661 -2.35 -15.20 12.44
CA ALA A 661 -2.16 -16.63 12.71
C ALA A 661 -1.57 -16.86 14.08
N VAL A 662 -1.90 -18.02 14.66
CA VAL A 662 -1.16 -18.59 15.79
C VAL A 662 -0.64 -19.95 15.34
N ARG A 663 0.62 -20.24 15.64
CA ARG A 663 1.25 -21.52 15.33
C ARG A 663 1.83 -22.14 16.59
N ASN A 664 1.60 -23.41 16.74
CA ASN A 664 2.25 -24.23 17.74
C ASN A 664 3.27 -25.13 17.02
N ASN A 665 4.55 -24.81 17.14
CA ASN A 665 5.59 -25.20 16.20
C ASN A 665 5.18 -24.75 14.78
N ASP A 666 5.12 -25.63 13.79
CA ASP A 666 4.71 -25.28 12.43
C ASP A 666 3.20 -25.49 12.15
N ALA A 667 2.46 -26.03 13.12
CA ALA A 667 1.04 -26.31 12.97
C ALA A 667 0.21 -25.06 13.29
N LYS A 668 -0.68 -24.63 12.37
CA LYS A 668 -1.67 -23.58 12.65
C LYS A 668 -2.65 -24.06 13.73
N VAL A 669 -2.95 -23.15 14.66
CA VAL A 669 -3.90 -23.36 15.75
C VAL A 669 -5.18 -22.57 15.47
N ASP A 670 -6.32 -23.09 15.87
CA ASP A 670 -7.59 -22.37 15.76
C ASP A 670 -7.59 -21.17 16.71
N LEU A 671 -7.83 -19.97 16.16
CA LEU A 671 -7.71 -18.70 16.88
C LEU A 671 -8.85 -18.41 17.85
N LEU A 672 -9.95 -19.14 17.79
CA LEU A 672 -11.15 -18.83 18.57
C LEU A 672 -11.13 -19.42 19.97
N ASN A 673 -10.51 -20.58 20.17
CA ASN A 673 -10.38 -21.24 21.48
C ASN A 673 -9.22 -22.22 21.40
N PHE A 674 -7.99 -21.73 21.58
CA PHE A 674 -6.88 -22.66 21.55
C PHE A 674 -6.36 -22.98 22.98
N GLU A 675 -6.31 -24.24 23.24
CA GLU A 675 -5.62 -24.81 24.41
C GLU A 675 -4.26 -25.31 23.91
N VAL A 676 -3.21 -24.88 24.57
CA VAL A 676 -1.84 -25.34 24.30
C VAL A 676 -1.40 -26.25 25.43
N SER A 677 -0.90 -27.43 25.11
CA SER A 677 -0.28 -28.26 26.13
C SER A 677 1.10 -27.73 26.47
N GLU A 678 1.47 -27.70 27.74
CA GLU A 678 2.84 -27.46 28.21
C GLU A 678 3.75 -28.57 27.67
N ASN A 679 4.22 -28.40 26.47
CA ASN A 679 5.23 -29.24 25.84
C ASN A 679 6.31 -28.30 25.33
N LYS A 680 7.50 -28.80 25.00
CA LYS A 680 8.62 -28.06 24.37
C LYS A 680 8.24 -27.53 22.96
N SER A 681 7.14 -26.79 22.89
CA SER A 681 6.57 -26.28 21.67
C SER A 681 6.71 -24.76 21.64
N THR A 682 7.19 -24.24 20.54
CA THR A 682 7.25 -22.78 20.30
C THR A 682 5.88 -22.28 19.87
N LEU A 683 5.34 -21.33 20.61
CA LEU A 683 4.11 -20.64 20.25
C LEU A 683 4.46 -19.34 19.53
N THR A 684 4.02 -19.22 18.28
CA THR A 684 4.28 -18.07 17.43
C THR A 684 2.96 -17.34 17.12
N PHE A 685 2.91 -16.06 17.39
CA PHE A 685 1.79 -15.18 17.02
C PHE A 685 2.23 -14.28 15.87
N GLU A 686 1.44 -14.25 14.80
CA GLU A 686 1.60 -13.32 13.69
C GLU A 686 0.55 -12.22 13.80
N VAL A 687 0.99 -10.99 14.02
CA VAL A 687 0.11 -9.81 14.15
C VAL A 687 0.38 -8.87 12.99
N ILE A 688 -0.67 -8.34 12.38
CA ILE A 688 -0.54 -7.40 11.28
C ILE A 688 -1.55 -6.26 11.41
N GLN A 689 -1.15 -5.06 11.05
CA GLN A 689 -2.05 -3.93 10.81
C GLN A 689 -2.22 -3.76 9.30
N PRO A 690 -3.42 -3.94 8.74
CA PRO A 690 -3.68 -3.74 7.31
C PRO A 690 -3.63 -2.25 6.96
N ASP A 691 -2.43 -1.72 6.84
CA ASP A 691 -2.15 -0.38 6.35
C ASP A 691 -1.30 -0.50 5.08
N PHE A 692 -1.72 0.22 4.02
CA PHE A 692 -1.08 0.13 2.72
C PHE A 692 -0.25 1.37 2.38
N LEU A 693 -0.15 2.34 3.29
CA LEU A 693 0.62 3.55 3.05
C LEU A 693 2.12 3.30 3.23
N ALA A 694 2.49 2.71 4.37
CA ALA A 694 3.86 2.33 4.67
C ALA A 694 3.91 1.04 5.50
N PRO A 695 3.49 -0.11 4.94
CA PRO A 695 3.30 -1.34 5.71
C PRO A 695 4.59 -1.87 6.33
N GLN A 696 5.75 -1.57 5.73
CA GLN A 696 7.06 -1.99 6.25
C GLN A 696 7.54 -1.14 7.44
N SER A 697 6.97 0.04 7.62
CA SER A 697 7.38 1.01 8.66
C SER A 697 6.52 0.93 9.92
N ILE A 698 5.52 0.05 9.94
CA ILE A 698 4.69 -0.16 11.12
C ILE A 698 5.50 -0.86 12.20
N GLU A 699 5.56 -0.25 13.35
CA GLU A 699 6.23 -0.80 14.53
C GLU A 699 5.22 -1.46 15.45
N TYR A 700 5.63 -2.53 16.10
CA TYR A 700 4.82 -3.28 17.05
C TYR A 700 5.55 -3.37 18.39
N ARG A 701 4.77 -3.39 19.48
CA ARG A 701 5.24 -3.81 20.79
C ARG A 701 4.20 -4.73 21.41
N TYR A 702 4.64 -5.59 22.28
CA TYR A 702 3.77 -6.60 22.91
C TYR A 702 4.13 -6.80 24.36
N ARG A 703 3.18 -7.37 25.10
CA ARG A 703 3.34 -7.82 26.47
C ARG A 703 2.42 -9.01 26.71
N LEU A 704 2.96 -10.09 27.25
CA LEU A 704 2.21 -11.26 27.66
C LEU A 704 1.95 -11.20 29.17
N ASN A 705 0.73 -10.83 29.55
CA ASN A 705 0.32 -10.86 30.96
C ASN A 705 0.37 -12.31 31.48
N GLY A 706 0.96 -12.50 32.64
CA GLY A 706 1.28 -13.82 33.22
C GLY A 706 2.77 -14.18 33.07
N LEU A 707 3.51 -13.53 32.14
CA LEU A 707 4.95 -13.75 31.95
C LEU A 707 5.77 -12.47 31.98
N ASP A 708 5.37 -11.45 31.20
CA ASP A 708 6.13 -10.21 31.01
C ASP A 708 5.68 -9.13 32.01
N GLU A 709 6.62 -8.47 32.67
CA GLU A 709 6.33 -7.32 33.57
C GLU A 709 6.17 -6.03 32.78
N GLU A 710 6.97 -5.81 31.74
CA GLU A 710 7.01 -4.60 30.92
C GLU A 710 6.67 -4.85 29.45
N TRP A 711 6.39 -3.78 28.73
CA TRP A 711 6.23 -3.86 27.28
C TRP A 711 7.58 -4.07 26.59
N SER A 712 7.58 -4.84 25.49
CA SER A 712 8.75 -4.91 24.59
C SER A 712 9.05 -3.55 23.97
N GLU A 713 10.28 -3.37 23.49
CA GLU A 713 10.65 -2.21 22.69
C GLU A 713 9.86 -2.17 21.38
N TRP A 714 9.64 -0.96 20.85
CA TRP A 714 9.03 -0.77 19.53
C TRP A 714 9.96 -1.29 18.44
N SER A 715 9.46 -2.16 17.57
CA SER A 715 10.23 -2.70 16.45
C SER A 715 9.32 -3.10 15.29
N THR A 716 9.79 -2.88 14.06
CA THR A 716 9.12 -3.35 12.85
C THR A 716 9.15 -4.88 12.71
N ASN A 717 10.02 -5.57 13.47
CA ASN A 717 10.13 -7.03 13.45
C ASN A 717 9.17 -7.72 14.44
N ASN A 718 8.60 -6.99 15.39
CA ASN A 718 7.70 -7.53 16.43
C ASN A 718 6.30 -7.92 15.91
N TYR A 719 6.09 -7.96 14.59
CA TYR A 719 4.89 -8.54 13.99
C TYR A 719 4.86 -10.08 14.11
N ILE A 720 6.03 -10.73 14.36
CA ILE A 720 6.15 -12.13 14.73
C ILE A 720 6.62 -12.21 16.17
N ILE A 721 5.78 -12.72 17.05
CA ILE A 721 6.03 -12.85 18.47
C ILE A 721 6.23 -14.33 18.77
N ASN A 722 7.40 -14.69 19.28
CA ASN A 722 7.78 -16.08 19.54
C ASN A 722 8.00 -16.33 21.02
N TYR A 723 7.29 -17.31 21.56
CA TYR A 723 7.51 -17.86 22.90
C TYR A 723 7.96 -19.32 22.77
N PRO A 724 9.26 -19.59 22.95
CA PRO A 724 9.80 -20.95 22.78
C PRO A 724 9.32 -21.93 23.85
N TYR A 725 8.89 -21.42 25.01
CA TYR A 725 8.34 -22.20 26.10
C TYR A 725 7.43 -21.32 26.96
N LEU A 726 6.24 -21.80 27.28
CA LEU A 726 5.33 -21.16 28.24
C LEU A 726 4.97 -22.18 29.33
N PRO A 727 5.14 -21.86 30.63
CA PRO A 727 4.59 -22.63 31.74
C PRO A 727 3.07 -22.77 31.64
N SER A 728 2.51 -23.74 32.35
CA SER A 728 1.06 -23.87 32.42
C SER A 728 0.47 -22.76 33.27
N ASP A 729 -0.30 -21.87 32.62
CA ASP A 729 -1.00 -20.75 33.24
C ASP A 729 -2.00 -20.14 32.25
N ASP A 730 -2.78 -19.15 32.71
CA ASP A 730 -3.65 -18.32 31.91
C ASP A 730 -2.89 -17.10 31.43
N TYR A 731 -2.86 -16.90 30.12
CA TYR A 731 -2.13 -15.80 29.48
C TYR A 731 -3.05 -14.85 28.71
N ILE A 732 -2.69 -13.57 28.69
CA ILE A 732 -3.33 -12.56 27.87
C ILE A 732 -2.24 -11.84 27.07
N LEU A 733 -2.20 -12.08 25.76
CA LEU A 733 -1.32 -11.34 24.85
C LEU A 733 -1.94 -9.98 24.51
N MET A 734 -1.21 -8.93 24.80
CA MET A 734 -1.54 -7.55 24.46
C MET A 734 -0.54 -7.07 23.41
N VAL A 735 -1.03 -6.50 22.32
CA VAL A 735 -0.18 -5.95 21.24
C VAL A 735 -0.64 -4.56 20.88
N GLN A 736 0.30 -3.66 20.70
CA GLN A 736 0.11 -2.33 20.16
C GLN A 736 0.92 -2.18 18.88
N SER A 737 0.36 -1.50 17.91
CA SER A 737 1.06 -1.07 16.70
C SER A 737 1.13 0.45 16.63
N ARG A 738 2.20 0.97 16.04
CA ARG A 738 2.40 2.40 15.81
C ARG A 738 2.63 2.63 14.31
N ASP A 739 1.78 3.44 13.71
CA ASP A 739 1.90 3.79 12.29
C ASP A 739 2.98 4.86 12.06
N ILE A 740 3.22 5.19 10.78
CA ILE A 740 4.23 6.18 10.37
C ILE A 740 3.97 7.59 10.90
N PHE A 741 2.74 7.89 11.31
CA PHE A 741 2.37 9.17 11.92
C PHE A 741 2.51 9.17 13.44
N GLY A 742 2.99 8.06 14.03
CA GLY A 742 3.14 7.90 15.46
C GLY A 742 1.83 7.56 16.19
N LYS A 743 0.71 7.34 15.46
CA LYS A 743 -0.58 6.97 16.06
C LYS A 743 -0.55 5.52 16.53
N VAL A 744 -0.92 5.29 17.78
CA VAL A 744 -0.93 3.96 18.38
C VAL A 744 -2.32 3.34 18.24
N HIS A 745 -2.34 2.09 17.79
CA HIS A 745 -3.52 1.25 17.68
C HIS A 745 -3.35 -0.01 18.54
N GLU A 746 -4.44 -0.57 19.05
CA GLU A 746 -4.40 -1.71 19.95
C GLU A 746 -5.11 -2.93 19.33
N LEU A 747 -4.48 -4.10 19.44
CA LEU A 747 -5.10 -5.37 19.17
C LEU A 747 -6.07 -5.71 20.31
N ALA A 748 -7.22 -6.30 19.99
CA ALA A 748 -8.08 -6.91 21.00
C ALA A 748 -7.30 -7.99 21.76
N ASN A 749 -7.42 -8.00 23.09
CA ASN A 749 -6.71 -8.94 23.95
C ASN A 749 -6.94 -10.39 23.53
N VAL A 750 -5.86 -11.14 23.36
CA VAL A 750 -5.87 -12.57 23.01
C VAL A 750 -5.63 -13.38 24.26
N SER A 751 -6.69 -13.99 24.80
CA SER A 751 -6.60 -14.85 25.98
C SER A 751 -6.45 -16.30 25.57
N PHE A 752 -5.56 -17.03 26.22
CA PHE A 752 -5.36 -18.45 25.99
C PHE A 752 -4.82 -19.13 27.25
N GLU A 753 -5.08 -20.44 27.35
CA GLU A 753 -4.64 -21.28 28.46
C GLU A 753 -3.56 -22.26 28.00
N VAL A 754 -2.47 -22.34 28.76
CA VAL A 754 -1.45 -23.39 28.62
C VAL A 754 -1.74 -24.48 29.62
N LEU A 755 -2.24 -25.59 29.13
CA LEU A 755 -2.63 -26.71 29.96
C LEU A 755 -1.42 -27.45 30.50
N PRO A 756 -1.44 -27.86 31.81
CA PRO A 756 -0.37 -28.64 32.36
C PRO A 756 -0.24 -30.01 31.65
N PRO A 757 0.98 -30.61 31.67
CA PRO A 757 1.20 -31.93 31.10
C PRO A 757 0.29 -32.96 31.75
N TYR A 758 -0.01 -34.03 30.99
CA TYR A 758 -1.01 -35.05 31.44
C TYR A 758 -0.73 -35.63 32.81
N TRP A 759 0.55 -35.70 33.20
CA TRP A 759 0.96 -36.24 34.51
C TRP A 759 0.72 -35.27 35.70
N GLN A 760 0.41 -33.99 35.43
CA GLN A 760 0.03 -32.99 36.45
C GLN A 760 -1.49 -32.75 36.49
N ARG A 761 -2.27 -33.39 35.61
CA ARG A 761 -3.72 -33.18 35.57
C ARG A 761 -4.43 -34.01 36.67
N PRO A 762 -5.53 -33.51 37.27
CA PRO A 762 -6.23 -34.18 38.39
C PRO A 762 -6.64 -35.63 38.10
N TRP A 763 -7.02 -35.98 36.87
CA TRP A 763 -7.37 -37.32 36.49
C TRP A 763 -6.20 -38.32 36.57
N PHE A 764 -4.98 -37.84 36.30
CA PHE A 764 -3.77 -38.65 36.36
C PHE A 764 -3.45 -39.02 37.82
N TYR A 765 -3.58 -38.05 38.74
CA TYR A 765 -3.44 -38.32 40.19
C TYR A 765 -4.51 -39.29 40.67
N ALA A 766 -5.74 -39.18 40.19
CA ALA A 766 -6.78 -40.13 40.48
C ALA A 766 -6.44 -41.55 39.96
N LEU A 767 -5.87 -41.64 38.74
CA LEU A 767 -5.38 -42.89 38.16
C LEU A 767 -4.22 -43.49 39.00
N GLU A 768 -3.23 -42.67 39.36
CA GLU A 768 -2.11 -43.07 40.24
C GLU A 768 -2.61 -43.59 41.59
N PHE A 769 -3.58 -42.89 42.20
CA PHE A 769 -4.19 -43.32 43.44
C PHE A 769 -4.94 -44.66 43.29
N ILE A 770 -5.64 -44.89 42.18
CA ILE A 770 -6.32 -46.15 41.88
C ILE A 770 -5.29 -47.28 41.72
N VAL A 771 -4.23 -47.08 40.94
CA VAL A 771 -3.14 -48.03 40.72
C VAL A 771 -2.44 -48.35 42.07
N PHE A 772 -2.13 -47.34 42.86
CA PHE A 772 -1.57 -47.47 44.18
C PHE A 772 -2.47 -48.34 45.10
N SER A 773 -3.77 -47.99 45.14
CA SER A 773 -4.73 -48.76 45.97
C SER A 773 -4.86 -50.24 45.51
N ALA A 774 -4.84 -50.43 44.18
CA ALA A 774 -4.85 -51.78 43.60
C ALA A 774 -3.60 -52.60 43.98
N LEU A 775 -2.40 -51.93 43.93
CA LEU A 775 -1.13 -52.57 44.34
C LEU A 775 -1.13 -52.92 45.82
N VAL A 776 -1.64 -52.04 46.68
CA VAL A 776 -1.81 -52.31 48.11
C VAL A 776 -2.73 -53.52 48.32
N LEU A 777 -3.91 -53.53 47.69
CA LEU A 777 -4.85 -54.66 47.82
C LEU A 777 -4.25 -55.95 47.28
N LEU A 778 -3.54 -55.95 46.18
CA LEU A 778 -2.86 -57.07 45.57
C LEU A 778 -1.73 -57.56 46.46
N SER A 779 -0.97 -56.70 47.11
CA SER A 779 0.07 -57.05 48.09
C SER A 779 -0.52 -57.79 49.27
N PHE A 780 -1.63 -57.28 49.79
CA PHE A 780 -2.36 -57.99 50.88
C PHE A 780 -2.85 -59.39 50.44
N ARG A 781 -3.42 -59.51 49.26
CA ARG A 781 -3.97 -60.80 48.75
C ARG A 781 -2.88 -61.84 48.47
N LEU A 782 -1.70 -61.45 48.00
CA LEU A 782 -0.56 -62.30 47.68
C LEU A 782 0.29 -62.65 48.91
N SER A 783 0.21 -61.86 49.99
CA SER A 783 0.98 -62.06 51.21
C SER A 783 0.87 -63.44 51.76
N ASN A 784 -0.28 -64.05 51.68
CA ASN A 784 -0.55 -65.40 52.23
C ASN A 784 0.01 -66.54 51.35
N ARG A 785 0.29 -66.34 50.08
CA ARG A 785 0.68 -67.46 49.17
C ARG A 785 2.12 -67.32 48.66
N TYR A 786 2.65 -66.09 48.45
CA TYR A 786 3.96 -65.84 47.86
C TYR A 786 4.71 -64.72 48.62
N ARG A 787 5.41 -65.09 49.70
CA ARG A 787 6.12 -64.12 50.58
C ARG A 787 7.14 -63.19 49.86
N ILE A 788 7.84 -63.69 48.83
CA ILE A 788 8.85 -62.92 48.10
C ILE A 788 8.18 -61.89 47.20
N ILE A 789 7.12 -62.29 46.46
CA ILE A 789 6.37 -61.40 45.56
C ILE A 789 5.65 -60.30 46.34
N SER A 790 5.07 -60.68 47.51
CA SER A 790 4.42 -59.69 48.39
C SER A 790 5.41 -58.68 48.96
N ARG A 791 6.65 -59.06 49.30
CA ARG A 791 7.68 -58.10 49.71
C ARG A 791 8.12 -57.14 48.56
N LEU A 792 8.31 -57.66 47.36
CA LEU A 792 8.62 -56.83 46.20
C LEU A 792 7.49 -55.85 45.87
N LEU A 793 6.24 -56.33 45.94
CA LEU A 793 5.06 -55.51 45.69
C LEU A 793 4.87 -54.41 46.73
N SER A 794 5.15 -54.72 48.00
CA SER A 794 5.16 -53.76 49.11
C SER A 794 6.23 -52.70 48.92
N LEU A 795 7.41 -53.07 48.49
CA LEU A 795 8.47 -52.16 48.21
C LEU A 795 8.13 -51.24 47.02
N LEU A 796 7.52 -51.80 45.96
CA LEU A 796 7.03 -50.99 44.80
C LEU A 796 5.91 -50.01 45.21
N THR A 797 5.00 -50.49 46.15
CA THR A 797 3.92 -49.65 46.70
C THR A 797 4.48 -48.44 47.45
N ILE A 798 5.54 -48.67 48.27
CA ILE A 798 6.20 -47.57 49.00
C ILE A 798 6.86 -46.59 48.03
N ILE A 799 7.55 -47.07 47.01
CA ILE A 799 8.16 -46.18 45.97
C ILE A 799 7.10 -45.34 45.29
N MET A 800 5.98 -45.94 44.87
CA MET A 800 4.88 -45.21 44.24
C MET A 800 4.20 -44.24 45.18
N LEU A 801 4.09 -44.55 46.45
CA LEU A 801 3.58 -43.60 47.47
C LEU A 801 4.50 -42.40 47.64
N ILE A 802 5.82 -42.62 47.64
CA ILE A 802 6.81 -41.53 47.68
C ILE A 802 6.63 -40.61 46.47
N GLN A 803 6.58 -41.20 45.26
CA GLN A 803 6.38 -40.41 44.03
C GLN A 803 5.05 -39.67 44.00
N PHE A 804 3.95 -40.33 44.42
CA PHE A 804 2.64 -39.68 44.49
C PHE A 804 2.64 -38.48 45.45
N ILE A 805 3.19 -38.61 46.65
CA ILE A 805 3.27 -37.50 47.62
C ILE A 805 4.18 -36.38 47.08
N GLN A 806 5.30 -36.71 46.44
CA GLN A 806 6.18 -35.75 45.83
C GLN A 806 5.48 -35.00 44.71
N THR A 807 4.74 -35.68 43.83
CA THR A 807 4.03 -35.07 42.70
C THR A 807 2.92 -34.14 43.21
N VAL A 808 2.15 -34.59 44.23
CA VAL A 808 1.10 -33.75 44.84
C VAL A 808 1.69 -32.53 45.55
N ALA A 809 2.81 -32.70 46.27
CA ALA A 809 3.47 -31.59 46.94
C ALA A 809 4.01 -30.57 45.95
N SER A 810 4.63 -31.02 44.86
CA SER A 810 5.13 -30.13 43.79
C SER A 810 4.00 -29.37 43.09
N ALA A 811 2.83 -29.98 42.90
CA ALA A 811 1.66 -29.34 42.28
C ALA A 811 0.93 -28.37 43.22
N THR A 812 1.03 -28.56 44.57
CA THR A 812 0.31 -27.72 45.54
C THR A 812 1.15 -26.52 46.00
N PHE A 813 2.47 -26.70 46.09
CA PHE A 813 3.40 -25.65 46.45
C PHE A 813 4.11 -25.22 45.17
N GLU A 814 3.78 -24.09 44.61
CA GLU A 814 4.51 -23.42 43.50
C GLU A 814 5.95 -23.10 43.91
N THR A 815 6.75 -24.12 44.12
CA THR A 815 8.17 -23.92 44.44
C THR A 815 8.92 -23.62 43.16
N LYS A 816 9.35 -22.37 42.99
CA LYS A 816 10.41 -22.02 42.03
C LYS A 816 11.52 -23.07 42.17
N GLU A 817 11.85 -23.73 41.07
CA GLU A 817 12.81 -24.84 40.98
C GLU A 817 14.15 -24.48 41.62
N SER A 818 14.28 -24.69 42.92
CA SER A 818 15.54 -24.63 43.62
C SER A 818 15.92 -26.04 44.02
N PRO A 819 17.05 -26.59 43.56
CA PRO A 819 17.52 -27.92 43.95
C PRO A 819 17.58 -28.12 45.46
N VAL A 820 17.71 -27.05 46.22
CA VAL A 820 17.75 -27.05 47.70
C VAL A 820 16.36 -27.29 48.29
N THR A 821 15.32 -26.64 47.73
CA THR A 821 13.92 -26.84 48.16
C THR A 821 13.45 -28.29 47.88
N ASP A 822 13.79 -28.82 46.70
CA ASP A 822 13.45 -30.21 46.34
C ASP A 822 14.13 -31.21 47.29
N PHE A 823 15.40 -30.96 47.66
CA PHE A 823 16.09 -31.80 48.62
C PHE A 823 15.42 -31.81 50.00
N PHE A 824 15.05 -30.62 50.51
CA PHE A 824 14.33 -30.50 51.78
C PHE A 824 12.96 -31.17 51.74
N ILE A 825 12.20 -31.03 50.66
CA ILE A 825 10.90 -31.68 50.44
C ILE A 825 11.09 -33.19 50.45
N GLN A 826 12.09 -33.74 49.74
CA GLN A 826 12.41 -35.17 49.74
C GLN A 826 12.78 -35.68 51.12
N VAL A 827 13.57 -34.96 51.89
CA VAL A 827 13.92 -35.33 53.27
C VAL A 827 12.68 -35.36 54.17
N VAL A 828 11.81 -34.37 54.09
CA VAL A 828 10.56 -34.32 54.85
C VAL A 828 9.60 -35.47 54.47
N ILE A 829 9.47 -35.75 53.18
CA ILE A 829 8.67 -36.87 52.66
C ILE A 829 9.23 -38.20 53.18
N ALA A 830 10.56 -38.40 53.15
CA ALA A 830 11.22 -39.59 53.68
C ALA A 830 10.93 -39.79 55.16
N PHE A 831 10.99 -38.74 55.97
CA PHE A 831 10.66 -38.80 57.41
C PHE A 831 9.17 -39.12 57.68
N LEU A 832 8.23 -38.60 56.85
CA LEU A 832 6.81 -38.87 56.97
C LEU A 832 6.44 -40.34 56.57
N ILE A 833 7.21 -40.91 55.65
CA ILE A 833 6.95 -42.26 55.12
C ILE A 833 7.40 -43.35 56.11
N LEU A 834 8.44 -43.16 56.96
CA LEU A 834 8.91 -44.10 57.95
C LEU A 834 7.79 -44.61 58.88
N PRO A 835 6.95 -43.77 59.50
CA PRO A 835 5.82 -44.23 60.29
C PRO A 835 4.71 -44.88 59.43
N VAL A 836 4.48 -44.48 58.20
CA VAL A 836 3.50 -45.03 57.28
C VAL A 836 3.94 -46.45 56.85
N GLU A 837 5.24 -46.67 56.56
CA GLU A 837 5.82 -47.97 56.31
C GLU A 837 5.64 -48.88 57.49
N GLY A 838 5.95 -48.45 58.71
CA GLY A 838 5.72 -49.21 59.97
C GLY A 838 4.26 -49.58 60.14
N TYR A 839 3.35 -48.67 59.88
CA TYR A 839 1.90 -48.90 59.93
C TYR A 839 1.42 -49.90 58.86
N LEU A 840 1.81 -49.71 57.60
CA LEU A 840 1.48 -50.66 56.53
C LEU A 840 2.07 -52.05 56.80
N ARG A 841 3.30 -52.12 57.25
CA ARG A 841 3.94 -53.38 57.63
C ARG A 841 3.22 -54.06 58.76
N ASN A 842 2.79 -53.37 59.81
CA ASN A 842 1.97 -53.90 60.91
C ASN A 842 0.59 -54.37 60.44
N LEU A 843 -0.05 -53.60 59.50
CA LEU A 843 -1.30 -54.04 58.89
C LEU A 843 -1.12 -55.32 58.04
N MET A 844 -0.01 -55.48 57.34
CA MET A 844 0.33 -56.66 56.57
C MET A 844 0.57 -57.88 57.54
N PHE A 845 1.24 -57.67 58.64
CA PHE A 845 1.38 -58.77 59.64
C PHE A 845 0.05 -59.14 60.28
N ARG A 846 -0.87 -58.16 60.53
CA ARG A 846 -2.24 -58.44 60.97
C ARG A 846 -3.10 -59.13 59.92
N SER A 847 -2.84 -58.94 58.62
CA SER A 847 -3.55 -59.65 57.55
C SER A 847 -3.20 -61.13 57.44
N VAL A 848 -2.09 -61.60 58.05
CA VAL A 848 -1.62 -62.96 58.13
C VAL A 848 -2.12 -63.66 59.41
N ASP A 849 -2.69 -62.93 60.36
CA ASP A 849 -3.23 -63.49 61.62
C ASP A 849 -4.66 -63.91 61.40
N PRO A 850 -4.96 -65.26 61.52
CA PRO A 850 -6.32 -65.84 61.33
C PRO A 850 -7.40 -65.26 62.27
N SER A 851 -7.00 -64.65 63.34
CA SER A 851 -7.92 -64.05 64.34
C SER A 851 -8.37 -62.67 63.99
N SER A 852 -7.72 -61.96 62.97
CA SER A 852 -8.00 -60.59 62.65
C SER A 852 -9.22 -60.45 61.75
N ARG A 853 -9.95 -59.28 61.89
CA ARG A 853 -11.08 -58.97 61.03
C ARG A 853 -10.65 -58.78 59.58
N LEU A 854 -9.45 -58.36 59.30
CA LEU A 854 -8.88 -58.18 57.98
C LEU A 854 -8.61 -59.48 57.21
N TYR A 855 -8.19 -60.57 57.98
CA TYR A 855 -7.99 -61.88 57.41
C TYR A 855 -9.34 -62.47 56.89
N ARG A 856 -10.41 -62.33 57.66
CA ARG A 856 -11.76 -62.76 57.25
C ARG A 856 -12.36 -62.01 56.09
N PHE A 857 -11.95 -60.79 55.83
CA PHE A 857 -12.43 -60.02 54.71
C PHE A 857 -11.70 -60.34 53.38
N LEU A 858 -10.43 -60.75 53.47
CA LEU A 858 -9.58 -61.09 52.35
C LEU A 858 -9.60 -62.61 51.98
N GLU A 859 -10.27 -63.48 52.75
CA GLU A 859 -10.39 -64.90 52.49
C GLU A 859 -11.37 -65.15 51.35
N PRO A 860 -10.93 -65.80 50.25
CA PRO A 860 -11.85 -66.16 49.18
C PRO A 860 -12.92 -67.09 49.67
N LYS A 861 -14.21 -66.77 49.56
CA LYS A 861 -15.32 -67.64 49.90
C LYS A 861 -15.07 -68.98 49.20
N PRO A 862 -15.14 -70.14 49.94
CA PRO A 862 -14.96 -71.41 49.32
C PRO A 862 -16.07 -71.64 48.26
N GLY A 863 -15.64 -71.85 47.01
CA GLY A 863 -16.57 -72.20 45.95
C GLY A 863 -17.31 -73.46 46.28
N THR A 864 -18.61 -73.38 46.27
CA THR A 864 -19.52 -74.57 46.34
C THR A 864 -19.22 -75.54 45.18
N SER A 865 -18.40 -76.53 45.43
CA SER A 865 -18.30 -77.67 44.52
C SER A 865 -19.60 -78.45 44.61
N ARG A 866 -20.44 -78.41 43.59
CA ARG A 866 -21.53 -79.38 43.36
C ARG A 866 -20.89 -80.68 43.02
N GLY A 867 -20.93 -81.62 43.99
CA GLY A 867 -20.68 -83.02 43.73
C GLY A 867 -21.70 -83.55 42.73
N LYS A 868 -21.22 -84.21 41.73
CA LYS A 868 -21.98 -85.18 40.94
C LYS A 868 -21.61 -86.57 41.49
N ASP A 869 -22.46 -87.09 42.38
CA ASP A 869 -22.53 -88.51 42.56
C ASP A 869 -23.12 -89.15 41.31
N ASN A 870 -22.38 -90.04 40.71
CA ASN A 870 -22.91 -91.03 39.84
C ASN A 870 -22.66 -92.41 40.49
N ALA A 871 -23.72 -93.01 41.00
CA ALA A 871 -23.80 -94.38 41.35
C ALA A 871 -24.16 -95.22 40.09
N SER A 872 -23.50 -96.36 39.98
CA SER A 872 -23.64 -97.61 39.18
C SER A 872 -23.07 -97.55 37.81
#